data_3ab9e3ca71fcfcbc7e83f47fbd476504
#
_entry.id   3ab9e3ca71fcfcbc7e83f47fbd476504
#
_cell.length_a   1.000
_cell.length_b   1.000
_cell.length_c   1.000
_cell.angle_alpha   90.00
_cell.angle_beta   90.00
_cell.angle_gamma   90.00
#
_symmetry.space_group_name_H-M   'P 1'
#
loop_
_entity.id
_entity.type
_entity.pdbx_description
1 polymer ?
#
loop_
_entity_poly.entity_id
_entity_poly.type
_entity_poly.pdbx_seq_one_letter_code
_entity_poly.pdbx_strand_id
1 'polypeptide(L)'
;MAYLARAGIAARAMIDGVPGPLLGDYVMAFNRIVAGGLMLMTSALAGPALPLGLWAGPILCWTFCGLLLVLQMRLLPGATVLRRSVGIVLDVSGASIMLAAGGESTAFVYVIYLWVIIGNGFRFGPRYIFAASIASIAGFCLAAAASPFWHSHLGLSLGLLAGIIVLPAYSFALIRQVAEARRQAERADQAKTLFLASVSHELRTPLNAIIGTAELLAQTPLSPDQAGMVATINSAADGQLSLVRDVLEYSRIEAGHGASERAEFSLADMFSVVRTIVAVGGRRKGLLINSYITARTPLFLIGDERHLREVLLNLCDNAIKFTPAGSVTIAADGIRLPGGRVALRLEVADTGIGIAPAATRRIFELFTQADAGIAGSFGGTGLGLALCERRVRLMGGIIGVDSAPGAGATFFVCVELDAVEPPPPLPRPALHIAAPATARLAARAAALTAPGPRQLRVAFVEAGSTAPAGAGVAIEVLPGPAAGLPGRTVRELFATSLSQDCETEELARALHIAASFASGSATPPDQSQPRDRLAGLRVLVADDNAVNRTIVSRMLEGAGMRPIPAHDGEEALALLSDAAVDLALLDVNMPVMDGIEAAEFYRIALPGGGGVPIIALTADATPQTRERCLRAGMSVCLVKPVRTADLLDALRKVLPAPPAAAPASRRPAAAPPAGVLDLNTLADLHGLGGAGFVRSLIEEFRQDGSAVLAQLTEACLDHDARNFRTRAHSLCSICANVGARALRDLCLPWKDIPESTLHAEASALLTQLREEWTRTQNALDEYMNLQNLEGGL
;
A
#
# COMPACT_ATOMS: atom_id res chain seq x y z
N MET A 1 -29.31 -18.36 31.26
CA MET A 1 -28.29 -18.42 30.19
C MET A 1 -28.74 -17.73 28.92
N ALA A 2 -29.88 -18.02 28.29
CA ALA A 2 -30.34 -17.38 27.07
C ALA A 2 -30.61 -15.86 27.20
N TYR A 3 -31.02 -15.36 28.37
CA TYR A 3 -31.25 -13.92 28.60
C TYR A 3 -29.94 -13.13 28.72
N LEU A 4 -28.89 -13.71 29.33
CA LEU A 4 -27.56 -13.09 29.39
C LEU A 4 -26.86 -13.08 28.03
N ALA A 5 -27.08 -14.10 27.19
CA ALA A 5 -26.57 -14.13 25.82
C ALA A 5 -27.22 -13.04 24.93
N ARG A 6 -28.56 -12.83 25.07
CA ARG A 6 -29.29 -11.77 24.36
C ARG A 6 -28.89 -10.36 24.82
N ALA A 7 -28.66 -10.17 26.13
CA ALA A 7 -28.12 -8.92 26.64
C ALA A 7 -26.70 -8.60 26.13
N GLY A 8 -25.86 -9.64 25.99
CA GLY A 8 -24.52 -9.53 25.41
C GLY A 8 -24.53 -9.16 23.92
N ILE A 9 -25.48 -9.71 23.14
CA ILE A 9 -25.65 -9.39 21.72
C ILE A 9 -26.19 -7.95 21.54
N ALA A 10 -27.15 -7.54 22.38
CA ALA A 10 -27.67 -6.18 22.36
C ALA A 10 -26.61 -5.14 22.78
N ALA A 11 -25.77 -5.49 23.77
CA ALA A 11 -24.64 -4.64 24.17
C ALA A 11 -23.56 -4.52 23.06
N ARG A 12 -23.27 -5.60 22.33
CA ARG A 12 -22.39 -5.58 21.16
C ARG A 12 -22.96 -4.72 20.02
N ALA A 13 -24.22 -4.89 19.69
CA ALA A 13 -24.87 -4.09 18.64
C ALA A 13 -24.94 -2.59 18.97
N MET A 14 -24.89 -2.23 20.27
CA MET A 14 -24.86 -0.84 20.75
C MET A 14 -23.45 -0.22 20.71
N ILE A 15 -22.42 -1.08 20.64
CA ILE A 15 -20.99 -0.76 20.65
C ILE A 15 -20.42 -0.75 19.21
N ASP A 16 -20.99 -1.57 18.31
CA ASP A 16 -20.62 -1.60 16.91
C ASP A 16 -20.99 -0.27 16.23
N GLY A 17 -19.96 0.56 15.97
CA GLY A 17 -20.10 1.90 15.39
C GLY A 17 -19.73 3.07 16.32
N VAL A 18 -19.37 2.80 17.58
CA VAL A 18 -18.89 3.85 18.49
C VAL A 18 -17.40 4.10 18.26
N PRO A 19 -16.97 5.36 17.99
CA PRO A 19 -15.54 5.68 17.88
C PRO A 19 -14.76 5.25 19.12
N GLY A 20 -13.60 4.61 18.95
CA GLY A 20 -12.77 4.06 20.02
C GLY A 20 -12.55 4.99 21.24
N PRO A 21 -12.32 6.33 21.06
CA PRO A 21 -12.17 7.27 22.15
C PRO A 21 -13.40 7.43 23.05
N LEU A 22 -14.61 7.14 22.55
CA LEU A 22 -15.86 7.28 23.27
C LEU A 22 -16.35 6.00 23.95
N LEU A 23 -15.78 4.86 23.59
CA LEU A 23 -16.20 3.55 24.09
C LEU A 23 -16.17 3.47 25.62
N GLY A 24 -15.13 4.04 26.27
CA GLY A 24 -15.02 4.08 27.73
C GLY A 24 -16.14 4.88 28.39
N ASP A 25 -16.55 6.00 27.79
CA ASP A 25 -17.61 6.87 28.28
C ASP A 25 -18.98 6.19 28.19
N TYR A 26 -19.27 5.49 27.07
CA TYR A 26 -20.50 4.69 26.92
C TYR A 26 -20.60 3.56 27.93
N VAL A 27 -19.51 2.83 28.15
CA VAL A 27 -19.49 1.74 29.15
C VAL A 27 -19.77 2.27 30.57
N MET A 28 -19.24 3.47 30.91
CA MET A 28 -19.50 4.10 32.22
C MET A 28 -20.97 4.50 32.38
N ALA A 29 -21.57 5.10 31.37
CA ALA A 29 -22.98 5.48 31.39
C ALA A 29 -23.90 4.24 31.47
N PHE A 30 -23.60 3.18 30.72
CA PHE A 30 -24.32 1.91 30.78
C PHE A 30 -24.24 1.26 32.16
N ASN A 31 -23.05 1.23 32.76
CA ASN A 31 -22.84 0.67 34.11
C ASN A 31 -23.68 1.41 35.16
N ARG A 32 -23.89 2.75 35.04
CA ARG A 32 -24.77 3.50 35.93
C ARG A 32 -26.21 3.04 35.83
N ILE A 33 -26.71 2.80 34.62
CA ILE A 33 -28.07 2.35 34.36
C ILE A 33 -28.26 0.95 34.97
N VAL A 34 -27.31 0.03 34.74
CA VAL A 34 -27.36 -1.33 35.26
C VAL A 34 -27.25 -1.34 36.79
N ALA A 35 -26.33 -0.59 37.39
CA ALA A 35 -26.16 -0.50 38.83
C ALA A 35 -27.40 0.10 39.49
N GLY A 36 -28.00 1.18 38.92
CA GLY A 36 -29.24 1.75 39.41
C GLY A 36 -30.41 0.75 39.35
N GLY A 37 -30.56 0.02 38.26
CA GLY A 37 -31.57 -1.04 38.13
C GLY A 37 -31.39 -2.17 39.17
N LEU A 38 -30.15 -2.58 39.41
CA LEU A 38 -29.82 -3.58 40.41
C LEU A 38 -30.15 -3.10 41.84
N MET A 39 -29.82 -1.84 42.15
CA MET A 39 -30.15 -1.19 43.44
C MET A 39 -31.65 -1.09 43.67
N LEU A 40 -32.41 -0.71 42.66
CA LEU A 40 -33.88 -0.72 42.74
C LEU A 40 -34.45 -2.11 43.00
N MET A 41 -33.92 -3.09 42.30
CA MET A 41 -34.34 -4.49 42.47
C MET A 41 -33.99 -5.03 43.86
N THR A 42 -32.78 -4.80 44.37
CA THR A 42 -32.39 -5.20 45.71
C THR A 42 -33.18 -4.49 46.78
N SER A 43 -33.50 -3.19 46.62
CA SER A 43 -34.36 -2.42 47.51
C SER A 43 -35.79 -2.97 47.50
N ALA A 44 -36.32 -3.38 46.35
CA ALA A 44 -37.67 -3.98 46.25
C ALA A 44 -37.75 -5.37 46.94
N LEU A 45 -36.67 -6.21 46.86
CA LEU A 45 -36.61 -7.51 47.45
C LEU A 45 -36.35 -7.52 48.97
N ALA A 46 -35.69 -6.47 49.49
CA ALA A 46 -35.38 -6.32 50.91
C ALA A 46 -36.62 -5.94 51.78
N GLY A 47 -37.72 -5.63 51.16
CA GLY A 47 -39.00 -5.32 51.86
C GLY A 47 -38.90 -4.13 52.82
N PRO A 48 -39.58 -4.19 54.05
CA PRO A 48 -39.66 -3.06 54.96
C PRO A 48 -38.29 -2.67 55.61
N ALA A 49 -37.27 -3.51 55.48
CA ALA A 49 -35.92 -3.21 55.97
C ALA A 49 -35.25 -2.09 55.17
N LEU A 50 -35.67 -1.82 53.92
CA LEU A 50 -35.22 -0.75 53.07
C LEU A 50 -36.46 -0.05 52.47
N PRO A 51 -36.95 1.09 53.06
CA PRO A 51 -38.17 1.74 52.59
C PRO A 51 -38.00 2.29 51.20
N LEU A 52 -38.62 1.65 50.20
CA LEU A 52 -38.54 2.01 48.77
C LEU A 52 -38.86 3.51 48.52
N GLY A 53 -39.76 4.11 49.31
CA GLY A 53 -40.14 5.54 49.17
C GLY A 53 -39.00 6.50 49.43
N LEU A 54 -38.02 6.13 50.24
CA LEU A 54 -36.87 6.99 50.58
C LEU A 54 -35.74 6.89 49.57
N TRP A 55 -35.56 5.73 48.95
CA TRP A 55 -34.41 5.38 48.09
C TRP A 55 -34.69 5.43 46.59
N ALA A 56 -35.95 5.25 46.20
CA ALA A 56 -36.30 5.20 44.78
C ALA A 56 -36.01 6.56 44.07
N GLY A 57 -36.22 7.68 44.72
CA GLY A 57 -35.95 8.99 44.17
C GLY A 57 -34.47 9.22 43.82
N PRO A 58 -33.53 9.08 44.76
CA PRO A 58 -32.11 9.23 44.49
C PRO A 58 -31.56 8.24 43.43
N ILE A 59 -31.98 6.97 43.43
CA ILE A 59 -31.56 5.96 42.46
C ILE A 59 -32.11 6.27 41.07
N LEU A 60 -33.39 6.69 40.96
CA LEU A 60 -33.99 7.10 39.69
C LEU A 60 -33.31 8.35 39.13
N CYS A 61 -33.00 9.35 40.00
CA CYS A 61 -32.26 10.53 39.59
C CYS A 61 -30.86 10.17 39.03
N TRP A 62 -30.15 9.27 39.71
CA TRP A 62 -28.82 8.81 39.28
C TRP A 62 -28.86 8.04 37.95
N THR A 63 -29.85 7.16 37.76
CA THR A 63 -30.05 6.42 36.47
C THR A 63 -30.46 7.41 35.37
N PHE A 64 -31.32 8.39 35.66
CA PHE A 64 -31.71 9.44 34.72
C PHE A 64 -30.52 10.29 34.26
N CYS A 65 -29.65 10.68 35.20
CA CYS A 65 -28.38 11.36 34.86
C CYS A 65 -27.49 10.47 33.94
N GLY A 66 -27.45 9.16 34.16
CA GLY A 66 -26.77 8.23 33.25
C GLY A 66 -27.32 8.28 31.82
N LEU A 67 -28.63 8.32 31.67
CA LEU A 67 -29.34 8.42 30.41
C LEU A 67 -29.06 9.77 29.70
N LEU A 68 -29.08 10.88 30.45
CA LEU A 68 -28.72 12.21 29.94
C LEU A 68 -27.27 12.26 29.41
N LEU A 69 -26.34 11.60 30.11
CA LEU A 69 -24.96 11.53 29.64
C LEU A 69 -24.85 10.73 28.33
N VAL A 70 -25.63 9.65 28.15
CA VAL A 70 -25.69 8.93 26.86
C VAL A 70 -26.22 9.84 25.74
N LEU A 71 -27.28 10.59 26.02
CA LEU A 71 -27.85 11.57 25.08
C LEU A 71 -26.83 12.65 24.71
N GLN A 72 -26.15 13.20 25.71
CA GLN A 72 -25.10 14.20 25.50
C GLN A 72 -23.96 13.69 24.62
N MET A 73 -23.57 12.41 24.75
CA MET A 73 -22.53 11.81 23.89
C MET A 73 -22.89 11.79 22.41
N ARG A 74 -24.19 11.64 22.11
CA ARG A 74 -24.69 11.69 20.73
C ARG A 74 -24.76 13.12 20.20
N LEU A 75 -25.07 14.11 21.04
CA LEU A 75 -25.25 15.50 20.63
C LEU A 75 -23.93 16.29 20.61
N LEU A 76 -23.01 16.02 21.53
CA LEU A 76 -21.76 16.77 21.75
C LEU A 76 -20.57 15.82 21.99
N PRO A 77 -20.07 15.13 20.97
CA PRO A 77 -19.01 14.12 21.12
C PRO A 77 -17.67 14.70 21.61
N GLY A 78 -17.39 15.99 21.38
CA GLY A 78 -16.11 16.65 21.70
C GLY A 78 -15.85 16.97 23.18
N ALA A 79 -16.86 17.06 24.06
CA ALA A 79 -16.73 17.53 25.42
C ALA A 79 -16.32 16.42 26.42
N THR A 80 -15.26 15.66 26.15
CA THR A 80 -14.88 14.46 26.92
C THR A 80 -14.42 14.75 28.35
N VAL A 81 -13.60 15.78 28.58
CA VAL A 81 -13.05 16.12 29.91
C VAL A 81 -14.13 16.57 30.85
N LEU A 82 -14.99 17.50 30.42
CA LEU A 82 -16.12 18.04 31.23
C LEU A 82 -17.09 16.92 31.62
N ARG A 83 -17.46 16.06 30.64
CA ARG A 83 -18.38 14.95 30.85
C ARG A 83 -17.84 13.93 31.87
N ARG A 84 -16.57 13.59 31.82
CA ARG A 84 -15.92 12.66 32.76
C ARG A 84 -15.87 13.24 34.16
N SER A 85 -15.54 14.55 34.28
CA SER A 85 -15.54 15.24 35.57
C SER A 85 -16.95 15.32 36.18
N VAL A 86 -17.97 15.72 35.41
CA VAL A 86 -19.35 15.70 35.82
C VAL A 86 -19.80 14.30 36.25
N GLY A 87 -19.42 13.28 35.49
CA GLY A 87 -19.73 11.89 35.84
C GLY A 87 -19.16 11.45 37.16
N ILE A 88 -17.91 11.80 37.49
CA ILE A 88 -17.28 11.50 38.78
C ILE A 88 -18.04 12.21 39.92
N VAL A 89 -18.36 13.48 39.76
CA VAL A 89 -19.09 14.27 40.76
C VAL A 89 -20.47 13.68 41.02
N LEU A 90 -21.22 13.30 39.99
CA LEU A 90 -22.55 12.68 40.10
C LEU A 90 -22.49 11.34 40.83
N ASP A 91 -21.55 10.46 40.48
CA ASP A 91 -21.41 9.14 41.08
C ASP A 91 -21.05 9.26 42.59
N VAL A 92 -20.08 10.12 42.89
CA VAL A 92 -19.63 10.35 44.27
C VAL A 92 -20.72 11.03 45.11
N SER A 93 -21.39 12.03 44.55
CA SER A 93 -22.48 12.74 45.28
C SER A 93 -23.65 11.81 45.56
N GLY A 94 -24.05 10.97 44.59
CA GLY A 94 -25.11 10.00 44.80
C GLY A 94 -24.78 8.98 45.89
N ALA A 95 -23.56 8.43 45.89
CA ALA A 95 -23.08 7.51 46.91
C ALA A 95 -23.02 8.22 48.28
N SER A 96 -22.53 9.45 48.37
CA SER A 96 -22.43 10.22 49.61
C SER A 96 -23.79 10.53 50.22
N ILE A 97 -24.76 10.93 49.43
CA ILE A 97 -26.15 11.23 49.92
C ILE A 97 -26.77 9.93 50.45
N MET A 98 -26.59 8.80 49.74
CA MET A 98 -27.14 7.53 50.21
C MET A 98 -26.48 7.06 51.52
N LEU A 99 -25.18 7.17 51.68
CA LEU A 99 -24.45 6.81 52.90
C LEU A 99 -24.82 7.73 54.09
N ALA A 100 -25.02 9.03 53.85
CA ALA A 100 -25.39 9.99 54.85
C ALA A 100 -26.81 9.72 55.40
N ALA A 101 -27.76 9.44 54.50
CA ALA A 101 -29.16 9.28 54.84
C ALA A 101 -29.52 7.90 55.41
N GLY A 102 -28.85 6.80 54.93
CA GLY A 102 -29.22 5.42 55.26
C GLY A 102 -28.40 4.78 56.36
N GLY A 103 -27.28 5.36 56.75
CA GLY A 103 -26.40 4.83 57.76
C GLY A 103 -25.98 3.35 57.54
N GLU A 104 -26.34 2.46 58.50
CA GLU A 104 -26.04 1.03 58.43
C GLU A 104 -26.66 0.36 57.18
N SER A 105 -27.91 0.66 56.86
CA SER A 105 -28.67 0.06 55.79
C SER A 105 -28.05 0.25 54.39
N THR A 106 -27.26 1.31 54.21
CA THR A 106 -26.64 1.68 52.94
C THR A 106 -25.12 1.59 52.99
N ALA A 107 -24.55 1.01 54.02
CA ALA A 107 -23.08 0.87 54.15
C ALA A 107 -22.42 0.17 52.92
N PHE A 108 -23.13 -0.77 52.29
CA PHE A 108 -22.64 -1.45 51.06
C PHE A 108 -22.42 -0.50 49.88
N VAL A 109 -23.07 0.68 49.84
CA VAL A 109 -22.88 1.72 48.80
C VAL A 109 -21.45 2.26 48.81
N TYR A 110 -20.70 2.10 49.90
CA TYR A 110 -19.27 2.42 49.97
C TYR A 110 -18.45 1.84 48.75
N VAL A 111 -18.80 0.64 48.29
CA VAL A 111 -18.11 0.01 47.16
C VAL A 111 -18.15 0.88 45.89
N ILE A 112 -19.14 1.75 45.76
CA ILE A 112 -19.25 2.68 44.61
C ILE A 112 -18.05 3.63 44.54
N TYR A 113 -17.55 4.12 45.68
CA TYR A 113 -16.36 4.97 45.69
C TYR A 113 -15.15 4.25 45.06
N LEU A 114 -14.91 3.01 45.47
CA LEU A 114 -13.81 2.19 44.91
C LEU A 114 -14.02 1.91 43.42
N TRP A 115 -15.28 1.60 43.06
CA TRP A 115 -15.63 1.38 41.65
C TRP A 115 -15.40 2.63 40.78
N VAL A 116 -15.82 3.82 41.26
CA VAL A 116 -15.62 5.09 40.55
C VAL A 116 -14.13 5.41 40.42
N ILE A 117 -13.33 5.25 41.47
CA ILE A 117 -11.90 5.53 41.45
C ILE A 117 -11.17 4.58 40.48
N ILE A 118 -11.33 3.26 40.69
CA ILE A 118 -10.60 2.24 39.93
C ILE A 118 -11.12 2.22 38.49
N GLY A 119 -12.43 2.29 38.29
CA GLY A 119 -13.04 2.27 36.96
C GLY A 119 -12.64 3.46 36.09
N ASN A 120 -12.61 4.67 36.64
CA ASN A 120 -12.12 5.85 35.89
C ASN A 120 -10.60 5.78 35.61
N GLY A 121 -9.83 5.24 36.57
CA GLY A 121 -8.39 5.08 36.42
C GLY A 121 -7.99 4.15 35.29
N PHE A 122 -8.57 2.96 35.26
CA PHE A 122 -8.27 1.98 34.20
C PHE A 122 -8.70 2.45 32.81
N ARG A 123 -9.81 3.20 32.70
CA ARG A 123 -10.36 3.64 31.40
C ARG A 123 -9.77 4.91 30.88
N PHE A 124 -9.55 5.91 31.76
CA PHE A 124 -9.21 7.28 31.35
C PHE A 124 -7.82 7.71 31.83
N GLY A 125 -7.14 6.83 32.57
CA GLY A 125 -5.76 7.05 32.99
C GLY A 125 -5.60 7.70 34.37
N PRO A 126 -4.33 7.88 34.80
CA PRO A 126 -3.98 8.18 36.18
C PRO A 126 -4.51 9.55 36.71
N ARG A 127 -4.74 10.53 35.83
CA ARG A 127 -5.31 11.82 36.20
C ARG A 127 -6.72 11.69 36.80
N TYR A 128 -7.51 10.73 36.25
CA TYR A 128 -8.88 10.50 36.70
C TYR A 128 -8.96 9.66 37.98
N ILE A 129 -7.97 8.78 38.27
CA ILE A 129 -7.83 8.18 39.63
C ILE A 129 -7.71 9.27 40.65
N PHE A 130 -6.81 10.22 40.44
CA PHE A 130 -6.52 11.29 41.38
C PHE A 130 -7.76 12.16 41.64
N ALA A 131 -8.44 12.61 40.55
CA ALA A 131 -9.66 13.40 40.65
C ALA A 131 -10.79 12.66 41.38
N ALA A 132 -11.02 11.36 41.02
CA ALA A 132 -12.03 10.53 41.64
C ALA A 132 -11.71 10.21 43.11
N SER A 133 -10.43 10.03 43.47
CA SER A 133 -10.00 9.79 44.87
C SER A 133 -10.26 11.02 45.74
N ILE A 134 -9.88 12.21 45.29
CA ILE A 134 -10.14 13.47 46.02
C ILE A 134 -11.65 13.68 46.23
N ALA A 135 -12.44 13.51 45.16
CA ALA A 135 -13.91 13.65 45.27
C ALA A 135 -14.50 12.62 46.25
N SER A 136 -14.05 11.35 46.17
CA SER A 136 -14.54 10.26 47.02
C SER A 136 -14.16 10.46 48.49
N ILE A 137 -12.95 10.90 48.80
CA ILE A 137 -12.50 11.24 50.14
C ILE A 137 -13.40 12.37 50.70
N ALA A 138 -13.56 13.46 49.94
CA ALA A 138 -14.40 14.57 50.34
C ALA A 138 -15.86 14.16 50.54
N GLY A 139 -16.44 13.40 49.62
CA GLY A 139 -17.79 12.87 49.65
C GLY A 139 -18.02 11.94 50.86
N PHE A 140 -17.10 11.02 51.16
CA PHE A 140 -17.18 10.13 52.28
C PHE A 140 -17.06 10.89 53.64
N CYS A 141 -16.12 11.85 53.74
CA CYS A 141 -15.98 12.68 54.92
C CYS A 141 -17.26 13.51 55.19
N LEU A 142 -17.87 14.09 54.15
CA LEU A 142 -19.14 14.81 54.30
C LEU A 142 -20.28 13.87 54.71
N ALA A 143 -20.39 12.69 54.14
CA ALA A 143 -21.38 11.67 54.50
C ALA A 143 -21.19 11.21 55.94
N ALA A 144 -19.93 10.96 56.37
CA ALA A 144 -19.60 10.57 57.72
C ALA A 144 -19.93 11.70 58.76
N ALA A 145 -19.67 12.95 58.40
CA ALA A 145 -20.01 14.12 59.26
C ALA A 145 -21.52 14.34 59.40
N ALA A 146 -22.31 14.03 58.37
CA ALA A 146 -23.75 14.25 58.33
C ALA A 146 -24.56 13.11 58.99
N SER A 147 -24.01 11.93 59.22
CA SER A 147 -24.74 10.77 59.70
C SER A 147 -24.34 10.34 61.14
N PRO A 148 -25.32 10.24 62.08
CA PRO A 148 -25.08 9.78 63.45
C PRO A 148 -24.47 8.39 63.49
N PHE A 149 -24.83 7.50 62.56
CA PHE A 149 -24.30 6.13 62.51
C PHE A 149 -22.78 6.15 62.33
N TRP A 150 -22.28 6.91 61.36
CA TRP A 150 -20.84 6.97 61.09
C TRP A 150 -20.04 7.65 62.18
N HIS A 151 -20.64 8.60 62.90
CA HIS A 151 -20.06 9.18 64.12
C HIS A 151 -19.90 8.19 65.25
N SER A 152 -20.92 7.36 65.52
CA SER A 152 -20.89 6.35 66.59
C SER A 152 -19.92 5.20 66.28
N HIS A 153 -19.54 4.99 64.99
CA HIS A 153 -18.64 3.95 64.54
C HIS A 153 -17.33 4.48 63.97
N LEU A 154 -16.63 5.32 64.67
CA LEU A 154 -15.47 6.07 64.22
C LEU A 154 -14.34 5.16 63.72
N GLY A 155 -14.10 4.00 64.39
CA GLY A 155 -13.10 3.02 63.95
C GLY A 155 -13.41 2.44 62.58
N LEU A 156 -14.67 2.14 62.26
CA LEU A 156 -15.11 1.68 60.97
C LEU A 156 -14.96 2.77 59.93
N SER A 157 -15.37 3.97 60.21
CA SER A 157 -15.27 5.12 59.35
C SER A 157 -13.83 5.45 58.97
N LEU A 158 -12.89 5.41 59.89
CA LEU A 158 -11.46 5.61 59.66
C LEU A 158 -10.86 4.46 58.85
N GLY A 159 -11.27 3.21 59.11
CA GLY A 159 -10.82 2.08 58.33
C GLY A 159 -11.24 2.11 56.85
N LEU A 160 -12.51 2.51 56.62
CA LEU A 160 -13.04 2.72 55.28
C LEU A 160 -12.37 3.91 54.58
N LEU A 161 -12.14 5.02 55.28
CA LEU A 161 -11.40 6.18 54.72
C LEU A 161 -9.98 5.80 54.34
N ALA A 162 -9.28 5.02 55.17
CA ALA A 162 -7.97 4.48 54.85
C ALA A 162 -8.02 3.61 53.58
N GLY A 163 -9.08 2.80 53.41
CA GLY A 163 -9.30 2.02 52.17
C GLY A 163 -9.44 2.88 50.93
N ILE A 164 -10.18 4.02 50.98
CA ILE A 164 -10.32 4.97 49.86
C ILE A 164 -8.98 5.65 49.52
N ILE A 165 -8.03 5.72 50.46
CA ILE A 165 -6.72 6.34 50.24
C ILE A 165 -5.70 5.29 49.73
N VAL A 166 -5.60 4.16 50.44
CA VAL A 166 -4.54 3.17 50.18
C VAL A 166 -4.77 2.38 48.88
N LEU A 167 -6.02 1.90 48.63
CA LEU A 167 -6.31 1.11 47.44
C LEU A 167 -6.10 1.86 46.12
N PRO A 168 -6.56 3.16 45.99
CA PRO A 168 -6.26 3.95 44.80
C PRO A 168 -4.78 4.29 44.63
N ALA A 169 -4.06 4.56 45.73
CA ALA A 169 -2.61 4.80 45.64
C ALA A 169 -1.86 3.58 45.12
N TYR A 170 -2.20 2.38 45.58
CA TYR A 170 -1.65 1.15 45.03
C TYR A 170 -2.05 0.92 43.58
N SER A 171 -3.34 1.10 43.26
CA SER A 171 -3.85 0.97 41.88
C SER A 171 -3.17 1.97 40.92
N PHE A 172 -2.91 3.19 41.36
CA PHE A 172 -2.18 4.21 40.60
C PHE A 172 -0.76 3.74 40.26
N ALA A 173 -0.02 3.23 41.27
CA ALA A 173 1.33 2.72 41.06
C ALA A 173 1.34 1.54 40.04
N LEU A 174 0.41 0.61 40.17
CA LEU A 174 0.27 -0.53 39.28
C LEU A 174 -0.06 -0.11 37.83
N ILE A 175 -1.05 0.78 37.66
CA ILE A 175 -1.44 1.27 36.32
C ILE A 175 -0.27 2.01 35.67
N ARG A 176 0.47 2.81 36.45
CA ARG A 176 1.65 3.52 35.96
C ARG A 176 2.73 2.51 35.50
N GLN A 177 3.01 1.49 36.28
CA GLN A 177 4.00 0.44 35.95
C GLN A 177 3.59 -0.29 34.67
N VAL A 178 2.32 -0.69 34.51
CA VAL A 178 1.83 -1.36 33.31
C VAL A 178 1.93 -0.44 32.09
N ALA A 179 1.55 0.85 32.25
CA ALA A 179 1.64 1.83 31.16
C ALA A 179 3.09 2.10 30.73
N GLU A 180 4.03 2.15 31.68
CA GLU A 180 5.45 2.31 31.39
C GLU A 180 6.03 1.07 30.67
N ALA A 181 5.72 -0.14 31.16
CA ALA A 181 6.14 -1.39 30.53
C ALA A 181 5.62 -1.50 29.09
N ARG A 182 4.34 -1.15 28.86
CA ARG A 182 3.76 -1.13 27.52
C ARG A 182 4.47 -0.15 26.60
N ARG A 183 4.73 1.09 27.05
CA ARG A 183 5.48 2.09 26.27
C ARG A 183 6.90 1.64 25.93
N GLN A 184 7.56 0.96 26.86
CA GLN A 184 8.89 0.40 26.61
C GLN A 184 8.85 -0.68 25.55
N ALA A 185 7.85 -1.58 25.59
CA ALA A 185 7.66 -2.62 24.58
C ALA A 185 7.37 -2.00 23.19
N GLU A 186 6.46 -1.01 23.11
CA GLU A 186 6.15 -0.29 21.88
C GLU A 186 7.39 0.44 21.30
N ARG A 187 8.21 1.07 22.13
CA ARG A 187 9.46 1.73 21.70
C ARG A 187 10.51 0.72 21.22
N ALA A 188 10.65 -0.41 21.91
CA ALA A 188 11.57 -1.46 21.50
C ALA A 188 11.19 -2.05 20.14
N ASP A 189 9.89 -2.24 19.88
CA ASP A 189 9.39 -2.73 18.61
C ASP A 189 9.61 -1.72 17.46
N GLN A 190 9.34 -0.43 17.71
CA GLN A 190 9.66 0.64 16.76
C GLN A 190 11.16 0.74 16.46
N ALA A 191 12.02 0.66 17.49
CA ALA A 191 13.46 0.68 17.32
C ALA A 191 13.97 -0.52 16.50
N LYS A 192 13.41 -1.72 16.74
CA LYS A 192 13.69 -2.94 15.95
C LYS A 192 13.35 -2.73 14.47
N THR A 193 12.17 -2.17 14.17
CA THR A 193 11.72 -1.92 12.80
C THR A 193 12.61 -0.91 12.08
N LEU A 194 12.94 0.21 12.73
CA LEU A 194 13.84 1.23 12.18
C LEU A 194 15.25 0.70 11.94
N PHE A 195 15.80 -0.06 12.90
CA PHE A 195 17.11 -0.69 12.77
C PHE A 195 17.17 -1.63 11.56
N LEU A 196 16.18 -2.52 11.40
CA LEU A 196 16.13 -3.44 10.27
C LEU A 196 15.99 -2.70 8.93
N ALA A 197 15.21 -1.61 8.88
CA ALA A 197 15.09 -0.78 7.68
C ALA A 197 16.43 -0.13 7.29
N SER A 198 17.16 0.43 8.26
CA SER A 198 18.49 1.02 8.04
C SER A 198 19.52 -0.02 7.58
N VAL A 199 19.61 -1.16 8.28
CA VAL A 199 20.54 -2.25 7.91
C VAL A 199 20.26 -2.76 6.50
N SER A 200 18.99 -2.87 6.11
CA SER A 200 18.67 -3.28 4.73
C SER A 200 19.15 -2.30 3.69
N HIS A 201 18.98 -1.01 3.95
CA HIS A 201 19.45 0.01 3.01
C HIS A 201 20.99 -0.06 2.89
N GLU A 202 21.69 -0.18 4.02
CA GLU A 202 23.15 -0.28 4.05
C GLU A 202 23.70 -1.56 3.42
N LEU A 203 22.96 -2.69 3.50
CA LEU A 203 23.35 -3.93 2.81
C LEU A 203 23.00 -3.91 1.32
N ARG A 204 21.91 -3.25 0.93
CA ARG A 204 21.48 -3.17 -0.47
C ARG A 204 22.47 -2.41 -1.34
N THR A 205 23.02 -1.31 -0.85
CA THR A 205 23.95 -0.46 -1.61
C THR A 205 25.19 -1.22 -2.08
N PRO A 206 25.99 -1.90 -1.23
CA PRO A 206 27.14 -2.66 -1.69
C PRO A 206 26.76 -3.87 -2.55
N LEU A 207 25.63 -4.56 -2.27
CA LEU A 207 25.17 -5.68 -3.10
C LEU A 207 24.80 -5.22 -4.50
N ASN A 208 24.12 -4.08 -4.65
CA ASN A 208 23.82 -3.49 -5.95
C ASN A 208 25.10 -3.15 -6.74
N ALA A 209 26.12 -2.63 -6.07
CA ALA A 209 27.43 -2.38 -6.71
C ALA A 209 28.07 -3.69 -7.19
N ILE A 210 28.02 -4.75 -6.40
CA ILE A 210 28.55 -6.08 -6.78
C ILE A 210 27.80 -6.62 -8.00
N ILE A 211 26.46 -6.62 -7.98
CA ILE A 211 25.63 -7.10 -9.09
C ILE A 211 25.92 -6.29 -10.35
N GLY A 212 25.88 -4.96 -10.27
CA GLY A 212 26.10 -4.11 -11.43
C GLY A 212 27.49 -4.26 -12.03
N THR A 213 28.53 -4.38 -11.17
CA THR A 213 29.90 -4.60 -11.63
C THR A 213 30.04 -5.98 -12.30
N ALA A 214 29.44 -7.02 -11.75
CA ALA A 214 29.46 -8.36 -12.31
C ALA A 214 28.67 -8.43 -13.63
N GLU A 215 27.52 -7.72 -13.75
CA GLU A 215 26.79 -7.60 -15.02
C GLU A 215 27.61 -6.86 -16.09
N LEU A 216 28.34 -5.80 -15.74
CA LEU A 216 29.24 -5.11 -16.66
C LEU A 216 30.38 -6.02 -17.11
N LEU A 217 30.97 -6.79 -16.18
CA LEU A 217 32.01 -7.76 -16.50
C LEU A 217 31.49 -8.85 -17.43
N ALA A 218 30.24 -9.30 -17.25
CA ALA A 218 29.61 -10.28 -18.14
C ALA A 218 29.43 -9.80 -19.59
N GLN A 219 29.44 -8.47 -19.83
CA GLN A 219 29.35 -7.88 -21.17
C GLN A 219 30.71 -7.78 -21.89
N THR A 220 31.81 -8.04 -21.18
CA THR A 220 33.15 -8.05 -21.76
C THR A 220 33.49 -9.44 -22.35
N PRO A 221 34.49 -9.55 -23.24
CA PRO A 221 34.96 -10.88 -23.72
C PRO A 221 35.54 -11.69 -22.55
N LEU A 222 34.81 -12.68 -22.07
CA LEU A 222 35.21 -13.57 -20.98
C LEU A 222 35.55 -14.98 -21.50
N SER A 223 36.50 -15.64 -20.84
CA SER A 223 36.66 -17.07 -21.03
C SER A 223 35.47 -17.83 -20.42
N PRO A 224 35.18 -19.09 -20.83
CA PRO A 224 34.08 -19.87 -20.24
C PRO A 224 34.18 -19.97 -18.70
N ASP A 225 35.38 -20.12 -18.16
CA ASP A 225 35.60 -20.18 -16.70
C ASP A 225 35.31 -18.87 -16.03
N GLN A 226 35.75 -17.75 -16.61
CA GLN A 226 35.45 -16.39 -16.09
C GLN A 226 33.96 -16.10 -16.14
N ALA A 227 33.28 -16.47 -17.22
CA ALA A 227 31.80 -16.31 -17.32
C ALA A 227 31.10 -17.15 -16.25
N GLY A 228 31.59 -18.37 -15.96
CA GLY A 228 31.09 -19.17 -14.83
C GLY A 228 31.27 -18.52 -13.47
N MET A 229 32.44 -17.92 -13.23
CA MET A 229 32.71 -17.18 -11.99
C MET A 229 31.79 -15.94 -11.82
N VAL A 230 31.61 -15.16 -12.88
CA VAL A 230 30.72 -13.98 -12.87
C VAL A 230 29.26 -14.40 -12.65
N ALA A 231 28.81 -15.47 -13.27
CA ALA A 231 27.48 -16.02 -13.04
C ALA A 231 27.28 -16.46 -11.57
N THR A 232 28.30 -17.04 -10.95
CA THR A 232 28.32 -17.44 -9.54
C THR A 232 28.23 -16.20 -8.62
N ILE A 233 29.01 -15.16 -8.89
CA ILE A 233 28.97 -13.90 -8.13
C ILE A 233 27.56 -13.26 -8.21
N ASN A 234 26.98 -13.17 -9.40
CA ASN A 234 25.64 -12.62 -9.58
C ASN A 234 24.59 -13.43 -8.82
N SER A 235 24.62 -14.75 -8.93
CA SER A 235 23.70 -15.64 -8.24
C SER A 235 23.80 -15.51 -6.71
N ALA A 236 25.01 -15.41 -6.17
CA ALA A 236 25.25 -15.22 -4.74
C ALA A 236 24.74 -13.87 -4.25
N ALA A 237 24.99 -12.78 -4.98
CA ALA A 237 24.57 -11.44 -4.63
C ALA A 237 23.03 -11.27 -4.72
N ASP A 238 22.40 -11.84 -5.76
CA ASP A 238 20.94 -11.90 -5.89
C ASP A 238 20.29 -12.68 -4.73
N GLY A 239 20.88 -13.81 -4.34
CA GLY A 239 20.44 -14.62 -3.21
C GLY A 239 20.49 -13.84 -1.88
N GLN A 240 21.58 -13.10 -1.65
CA GLN A 240 21.71 -12.23 -0.46
C GLN A 240 20.70 -11.09 -0.46
N LEU A 241 20.47 -10.44 -1.60
CA LEU A 241 19.50 -9.38 -1.73
C LEU A 241 18.06 -9.87 -1.46
N SER A 242 17.73 -11.08 -1.95
CA SER A 242 16.45 -11.73 -1.66
C SER A 242 16.28 -11.98 -0.15
N LEU A 243 17.33 -12.51 0.52
CA LEU A 243 17.32 -12.76 1.96
C LEU A 243 17.08 -11.48 2.77
N VAL A 244 17.76 -10.39 2.42
CA VAL A 244 17.57 -9.08 3.08
C VAL A 244 16.13 -8.58 2.93
N ARG A 245 15.53 -8.73 1.74
CA ARG A 245 14.11 -8.39 1.50
C ARG A 245 13.17 -9.23 2.37
N ASP A 246 13.38 -10.55 2.38
CA ASP A 246 12.54 -11.49 3.12
C ASP A 246 12.54 -11.21 4.63
N VAL A 247 13.72 -10.91 5.22
CA VAL A 247 13.87 -10.54 6.63
C VAL A 247 13.13 -9.26 6.96
N LEU A 248 13.24 -8.25 6.09
CA LEU A 248 12.54 -6.98 6.28
C LEU A 248 11.04 -7.14 6.20
N GLU A 249 10.57 -7.88 5.20
CA GLU A 249 9.15 -8.10 5.01
C GLU A 249 8.56 -8.88 6.18
N TYR A 250 9.26 -9.93 6.62
CA TYR A 250 8.85 -10.66 7.81
C TYR A 250 8.72 -9.72 9.03
N SER A 251 9.70 -8.85 9.25
CA SER A 251 9.68 -7.91 10.37
C SER A 251 8.55 -6.89 10.27
N ARG A 252 8.27 -6.36 9.07
CA ARG A 252 7.14 -5.43 8.84
C ARG A 252 5.79 -6.09 9.12
N ILE A 253 5.63 -7.34 8.69
CA ILE A 253 4.40 -8.10 8.92
C ILE A 253 4.25 -8.43 10.43
N GLU A 254 5.35 -8.78 11.12
CA GLU A 254 5.36 -9.05 12.55
C GLU A 254 4.94 -7.82 13.37
N ALA A 255 5.42 -6.64 13.00
CA ALA A 255 5.07 -5.36 13.62
C ALA A 255 3.63 -4.87 13.30
N GLY A 256 2.84 -5.66 12.55
CA GLY A 256 1.46 -5.29 12.20
C GLY A 256 1.33 -4.22 11.11
N HIS A 257 2.43 -3.87 10.43
CA HIS A 257 2.45 -2.87 9.36
C HIS A 257 2.15 -3.47 7.97
N GLY A 258 1.80 -4.76 7.89
CA GLY A 258 1.34 -5.44 6.68
C GLY A 258 -0.16 -5.16 6.47
N ALA A 259 -0.53 -4.03 5.89
CA ALA A 259 -1.91 -3.81 5.47
C ALA A 259 -2.23 -4.75 4.29
N SER A 260 -3.25 -5.60 4.46
CA SER A 260 -3.82 -6.36 3.34
C SER A 260 -4.61 -5.40 2.46
N GLU A 261 -4.21 -5.28 1.21
CA GLU A 261 -4.87 -4.42 0.23
C GLU A 261 -5.97 -5.22 -0.47
N ARG A 262 -7.22 -4.88 -0.22
CA ARG A 262 -8.36 -5.56 -0.84
C ARG A 262 -8.75 -4.86 -2.13
N ALA A 263 -8.49 -5.50 -3.27
CA ALA A 263 -8.84 -5.03 -4.60
C ALA A 263 -9.59 -6.13 -5.38
N GLU A 264 -10.33 -5.72 -6.40
CA GLU A 264 -10.90 -6.63 -7.38
C GLU A 264 -9.81 -7.19 -8.29
N PHE A 265 -9.80 -8.50 -8.52
CA PHE A 265 -8.84 -9.15 -9.42
C PHE A 265 -9.45 -10.33 -10.16
N SER A 266 -8.80 -10.71 -11.27
CA SER A 266 -9.13 -11.92 -12.06
C SER A 266 -8.21 -13.06 -11.65
N LEU A 267 -8.78 -14.14 -11.15
CA LEU A 267 -8.06 -15.35 -10.77
C LEU A 267 -7.35 -16.00 -11.97
N ALA A 268 -8.02 -16.02 -13.14
CA ALA A 268 -7.46 -16.60 -14.37
C ALA A 268 -6.23 -15.81 -14.87
N ASP A 269 -6.27 -14.48 -14.79
CA ASP A 269 -5.15 -13.61 -15.17
C ASP A 269 -3.99 -13.76 -14.20
N MET A 270 -4.26 -13.79 -12.89
CA MET A 270 -3.23 -14.05 -11.86
C MET A 270 -2.53 -15.39 -12.13
N PHE A 271 -3.27 -16.47 -12.44
CA PHE A 271 -2.70 -17.78 -12.78
C PHE A 271 -1.86 -17.73 -14.06
N SER A 272 -2.33 -17.00 -15.07
CA SER A 272 -1.60 -16.82 -16.33
C SER A 272 -0.26 -16.13 -16.12
N VAL A 273 -0.23 -15.06 -15.29
CA VAL A 273 1.00 -14.34 -14.91
C VAL A 273 1.96 -15.27 -14.15
N VAL A 274 1.48 -15.94 -13.09
CA VAL A 274 2.31 -16.88 -12.30
C VAL A 274 2.89 -17.95 -13.19
N ARG A 275 2.09 -18.61 -14.04
CA ARG A 275 2.55 -19.64 -14.97
C ARG A 275 3.61 -19.12 -15.92
N THR A 276 3.44 -17.91 -16.47
CA THR A 276 4.40 -17.33 -17.42
C THR A 276 5.77 -17.12 -16.75
N ILE A 277 5.79 -16.63 -15.53
CA ILE A 277 7.03 -16.42 -14.75
C ILE A 277 7.70 -17.77 -14.47
N VAL A 278 6.93 -18.71 -13.93
CA VAL A 278 7.40 -20.03 -13.48
C VAL A 278 7.87 -20.92 -14.64
N ALA A 279 7.24 -20.81 -15.82
CA ALA A 279 7.58 -21.58 -17.00
C ALA A 279 9.01 -21.33 -17.49
N VAL A 280 9.63 -20.21 -17.20
CA VAL A 280 11.03 -19.92 -17.55
C VAL A 280 11.97 -20.85 -16.76
N GLY A 281 11.76 -20.95 -15.44
CA GLY A 281 12.52 -21.85 -14.57
C GLY A 281 12.27 -23.33 -14.89
N GLY A 282 10.99 -23.68 -15.11
CA GLY A 282 10.59 -25.03 -15.49
C GLY A 282 11.25 -25.53 -16.79
N ARG A 283 11.25 -24.70 -17.84
CA ARG A 283 11.88 -25.02 -19.12
C ARG A 283 13.38 -25.30 -19.02
N ARG A 284 14.12 -24.55 -18.21
CA ARG A 284 15.55 -24.76 -17.96
C ARG A 284 15.84 -26.15 -17.39
N LYS A 285 14.91 -26.73 -16.64
CA LYS A 285 15.01 -28.07 -16.04
C LYS A 285 14.24 -29.15 -16.82
N GLY A 286 13.56 -28.81 -17.92
CA GLY A 286 12.71 -29.73 -18.68
C GLY A 286 11.43 -30.15 -17.95
N LEU A 287 10.94 -29.36 -16.99
CA LEU A 287 9.72 -29.66 -16.26
C LEU A 287 8.48 -29.19 -17.02
N LEU A 288 7.40 -29.96 -16.92
CA LEU A 288 6.07 -29.54 -17.39
C LEU A 288 5.41 -28.64 -16.34
N ILE A 289 4.96 -27.44 -16.75
CA ILE A 289 4.25 -26.52 -15.89
C ILE A 289 2.79 -26.46 -16.33
N ASN A 290 1.89 -26.93 -15.48
CA ASN A 290 0.47 -27.01 -15.75
C ASN A 290 -0.34 -26.06 -14.86
N SER A 291 -1.52 -25.65 -15.33
CA SER A 291 -2.46 -24.83 -14.55
C SER A 291 -3.86 -25.37 -14.71
N TYR A 292 -4.59 -25.44 -13.61
CA TYR A 292 -5.96 -25.96 -13.54
C TYR A 292 -6.84 -25.11 -12.65
N ILE A 293 -8.03 -24.71 -13.13
CA ILE A 293 -9.04 -24.03 -12.32
C ILE A 293 -10.38 -24.77 -12.51
N THR A 294 -11.06 -25.13 -11.43
CA THR A 294 -12.38 -25.74 -11.55
C THR A 294 -13.39 -24.75 -12.15
N ALA A 295 -14.22 -25.21 -13.09
CA ALA A 295 -15.17 -24.34 -13.79
C ALA A 295 -16.25 -23.72 -12.87
N ARG A 296 -16.46 -24.29 -11.67
CA ARG A 296 -17.35 -23.73 -10.64
C ARG A 296 -16.76 -22.52 -9.89
N THR A 297 -15.43 -22.33 -9.95
CA THR A 297 -14.73 -21.25 -9.25
C THR A 297 -15.13 -19.90 -9.82
N PRO A 298 -15.56 -18.93 -9.00
CA PRO A 298 -15.72 -17.54 -9.41
C PRO A 298 -14.38 -16.97 -9.86
N LEU A 299 -14.33 -16.35 -11.04
CA LEU A 299 -13.10 -15.84 -11.62
C LEU A 299 -12.76 -14.43 -11.16
N PHE A 300 -13.75 -13.62 -10.76
CA PHE A 300 -13.55 -12.27 -10.26
C PHE A 300 -13.79 -12.24 -8.76
N LEU A 301 -12.75 -11.87 -8.02
CA LEU A 301 -12.70 -11.93 -6.57
C LEU A 301 -12.23 -10.60 -6.00
N ILE A 302 -12.58 -10.32 -4.75
CA ILE A 302 -12.09 -9.16 -3.99
C ILE A 302 -11.18 -9.68 -2.88
N GLY A 303 -9.91 -9.30 -2.93
CA GLY A 303 -8.90 -9.73 -1.97
C GLY A 303 -7.53 -9.17 -2.26
N ASP A 304 -6.52 -9.69 -1.59
CA ASP A 304 -5.12 -9.27 -1.77
C ASP A 304 -4.44 -10.15 -2.84
N GLU A 305 -4.63 -9.76 -4.11
CA GLU A 305 -4.00 -10.43 -5.26
C GLU A 305 -2.48 -10.47 -5.13
N ARG A 306 -1.86 -9.40 -4.64
CA ARG A 306 -0.41 -9.28 -4.53
C ARG A 306 0.15 -10.37 -3.60
N HIS A 307 -0.39 -10.49 -2.39
CA HIS A 307 0.06 -11.51 -1.45
C HIS A 307 -0.24 -12.93 -1.93
N LEU A 308 -1.39 -13.16 -2.57
CA LEU A 308 -1.71 -14.47 -3.15
C LEU A 308 -0.73 -14.85 -4.26
N ARG A 309 -0.39 -13.93 -5.15
CA ARG A 309 0.57 -14.13 -6.23
C ARG A 309 1.98 -14.40 -5.71
N GLU A 310 2.43 -13.64 -4.70
CA GLU A 310 3.74 -13.83 -4.07
C GLU A 310 3.83 -15.20 -3.37
N VAL A 311 2.76 -15.63 -2.70
CA VAL A 311 2.68 -16.97 -2.08
C VAL A 311 2.77 -18.07 -3.17
N LEU A 312 2.00 -17.95 -4.25
CA LEU A 312 2.05 -18.93 -5.35
C LEU A 312 3.43 -18.98 -6.01
N LEU A 313 4.06 -17.82 -6.26
CA LEU A 313 5.41 -17.79 -6.85
C LEU A 313 6.43 -18.47 -5.93
N ASN A 314 6.40 -18.22 -4.64
CA ASN A 314 7.32 -18.87 -3.69
C ASN A 314 7.11 -20.39 -3.63
N LEU A 315 5.85 -20.84 -3.59
CA LEU A 315 5.54 -22.27 -3.61
C LEU A 315 5.97 -22.93 -4.92
N CYS A 316 5.77 -22.27 -6.07
CA CYS A 316 6.21 -22.75 -7.37
C CYS A 316 7.74 -22.82 -7.51
N ASP A 317 8.46 -21.81 -7.01
CA ASP A 317 9.92 -21.79 -7.01
C ASP A 317 10.48 -22.95 -6.19
N ASN A 318 9.88 -23.23 -5.03
CA ASN A 318 10.21 -24.42 -4.23
C ASN A 318 9.90 -25.72 -4.99
N ALA A 319 8.74 -25.83 -5.63
CA ALA A 319 8.36 -26.98 -6.43
C ALA A 319 9.35 -27.25 -7.57
N ILE A 320 9.75 -26.22 -8.34
CA ILE A 320 10.76 -26.33 -9.41
C ILE A 320 12.12 -26.72 -8.82
N LYS A 321 12.50 -26.12 -7.70
CA LYS A 321 13.79 -26.37 -7.05
C LYS A 321 13.95 -27.82 -6.65
N PHE A 322 12.93 -28.43 -6.05
CA PHE A 322 12.97 -29.79 -5.50
C PHE A 322 12.43 -30.86 -6.44
N THR A 323 12.08 -30.53 -7.68
CA THR A 323 11.69 -31.47 -8.73
C THR A 323 12.83 -31.61 -9.74
N PRO A 324 13.56 -32.74 -9.78
CA PRO A 324 14.61 -32.98 -10.79
C PRO A 324 14.05 -33.22 -12.19
N ALA A 325 12.93 -33.94 -12.28
CA ALA A 325 12.24 -34.26 -13.52
C ALA A 325 10.76 -34.52 -13.25
N GLY A 326 9.89 -34.22 -14.23
CA GLY A 326 8.44 -34.42 -14.12
C GLY A 326 7.64 -33.13 -14.29
N SER A 327 6.72 -32.84 -13.36
CA SER A 327 5.76 -31.74 -13.53
C SER A 327 5.56 -30.94 -12.25
N VAL A 328 5.15 -29.66 -12.42
CA VAL A 328 4.61 -28.79 -11.38
C VAL A 328 3.23 -28.29 -11.84
N THR A 329 2.22 -28.48 -11.02
CA THR A 329 0.83 -28.12 -11.32
C THR A 329 0.31 -27.09 -10.32
N ILE A 330 -0.22 -25.97 -10.82
CA ILE A 330 -0.88 -24.92 -10.03
C ILE A 330 -2.38 -25.11 -10.19
N ALA A 331 -3.14 -25.28 -9.09
CA ALA A 331 -4.57 -25.53 -9.19
C ALA A 331 -5.37 -24.60 -8.26
N ALA A 332 -6.63 -24.31 -8.67
CA ALA A 332 -7.58 -23.57 -7.85
C ALA A 332 -8.97 -24.23 -7.85
N ASP A 333 -9.61 -24.20 -6.68
CA ASP A 333 -11.00 -24.59 -6.49
C ASP A 333 -11.70 -23.59 -5.55
N GLY A 334 -12.81 -23.02 -6.00
CA GLY A 334 -13.58 -22.02 -5.26
C GLY A 334 -15.01 -22.46 -5.06
N ILE A 335 -15.47 -22.43 -3.81
CA ILE A 335 -16.85 -22.76 -3.44
C ILE A 335 -17.53 -21.50 -2.93
N ARG A 336 -18.68 -21.15 -3.53
CA ARG A 336 -19.50 -20.04 -3.02
C ARG A 336 -20.11 -20.40 -1.66
N LEU A 337 -19.93 -19.51 -0.70
CA LEU A 337 -20.51 -19.55 0.63
C LEU A 337 -21.71 -18.58 0.71
N PRO A 338 -22.59 -18.73 1.72
CA PRO A 338 -23.65 -17.75 1.96
C PRO A 338 -23.08 -16.34 2.18
N GLY A 339 -23.78 -15.32 1.63
CA GLY A 339 -23.37 -13.92 1.78
C GLY A 339 -22.32 -13.43 0.80
N GLY A 340 -22.24 -14.05 -0.39
CA GLY A 340 -21.31 -13.57 -1.47
C GLY A 340 -19.84 -13.93 -1.26
N ARG A 341 -19.50 -14.64 -0.18
CA ARG A 341 -18.14 -15.12 0.07
C ARG A 341 -17.78 -16.35 -0.73
N VAL A 342 -16.49 -16.58 -0.91
CA VAL A 342 -15.90 -17.71 -1.63
C VAL A 342 -14.82 -18.34 -0.76
N ALA A 343 -14.94 -19.62 -0.46
CA ALA A 343 -13.84 -20.40 0.08
C ALA A 343 -12.94 -20.81 -1.11
N LEU A 344 -11.79 -20.18 -1.24
CA LEU A 344 -10.82 -20.43 -2.31
C LEU A 344 -9.71 -21.33 -1.77
N ARG A 345 -9.48 -22.46 -2.44
CA ARG A 345 -8.35 -23.34 -2.22
C ARG A 345 -7.40 -23.27 -3.42
N LEU A 346 -6.16 -22.88 -3.16
CA LEU A 346 -5.07 -22.85 -4.12
C LEU A 346 -4.12 -24.01 -3.81
N GLU A 347 -3.61 -24.70 -4.83
CA GLU A 347 -2.65 -25.79 -4.67
C GLU A 347 -1.47 -25.63 -5.61
N VAL A 348 -0.27 -25.97 -5.12
CA VAL A 348 0.92 -26.19 -5.93
C VAL A 348 1.41 -27.61 -5.67
N ALA A 349 1.30 -28.47 -6.67
CA ALA A 349 1.69 -29.87 -6.60
C ALA A 349 2.92 -30.13 -7.47
N ASP A 350 3.93 -30.80 -6.91
CA ASP A 350 5.14 -31.20 -7.60
C ASP A 350 5.33 -32.73 -7.62
N THR A 351 6.14 -33.23 -8.54
CA THR A 351 6.55 -34.66 -8.65
C THR A 351 7.95 -34.89 -8.08
N GLY A 352 8.41 -34.05 -7.18
CA GLY A 352 9.77 -34.04 -6.66
C GLY A 352 10.05 -35.08 -5.59
N ILE A 353 11.09 -34.82 -4.82
CA ILE A 353 11.62 -35.72 -3.78
C ILE A 353 10.66 -35.98 -2.63
N GLY A 354 9.64 -35.10 -2.43
CA GLY A 354 8.73 -35.16 -1.30
C GLY A 354 9.37 -34.78 0.03
N ILE A 355 8.55 -34.76 1.07
CA ILE A 355 8.90 -34.30 2.41
C ILE A 355 8.58 -35.38 3.43
N ALA A 356 9.51 -35.64 4.35
CA ALA A 356 9.30 -36.61 5.42
C ALA A 356 8.23 -36.09 6.42
N PRO A 357 7.35 -36.96 6.97
CA PRO A 357 6.28 -36.56 7.88
C PRO A 357 6.76 -35.77 9.11
N ALA A 358 7.97 -36.05 9.60
CA ALA A 358 8.56 -35.34 10.73
C ALA A 358 8.92 -33.86 10.41
N ALA A 359 9.11 -33.55 9.12
CA ALA A 359 9.51 -32.22 8.65
C ALA A 359 8.32 -31.34 8.22
N THR A 360 7.14 -31.90 7.94
CA THR A 360 5.99 -31.18 7.36
C THR A 360 5.49 -29.99 8.22
N ARG A 361 5.63 -30.03 9.53
CA ARG A 361 5.32 -28.89 10.41
C ARG A 361 6.47 -27.91 10.50
N ARG A 362 7.70 -28.42 10.53
CA ARG A 362 8.90 -27.61 10.77
C ARG A 362 9.32 -26.77 9.59
N ILE A 363 8.94 -27.13 8.36
CA ILE A 363 9.29 -26.36 7.14
C ILE A 363 8.67 -24.95 7.11
N PHE A 364 7.69 -24.64 7.95
CA PHE A 364 7.11 -23.30 8.10
C PHE A 364 7.79 -22.50 9.23
N GLU A 365 8.70 -23.10 10.02
CA GLU A 365 9.49 -22.40 11.02
C GLU A 365 10.64 -21.61 10.36
N LEU A 366 10.98 -20.47 10.95
CA LEU A 366 12.06 -19.60 10.46
C LEU A 366 13.40 -20.32 10.44
N PHE A 367 14.17 -20.12 9.38
CA PHE A 367 15.52 -20.66 9.18
C PHE A 367 15.58 -22.20 9.24
N THR A 368 14.44 -22.87 9.09
CA THR A 368 14.37 -24.34 9.14
C THR A 368 14.49 -24.90 7.73
N GLN A 369 15.38 -25.89 7.58
CA GLN A 369 15.57 -26.70 6.38
C GLN A 369 15.31 -28.17 6.73
N ALA A 370 14.65 -28.89 5.82
CA ALA A 370 14.17 -30.25 6.09
C ALA A 370 15.29 -31.26 6.42
N ASP A 371 16.51 -31.09 5.84
CA ASP A 371 17.68 -31.97 6.11
C ASP A 371 19.01 -31.24 5.86
N ALA A 372 19.98 -31.43 6.76
CA ALA A 372 21.34 -30.88 6.62
C ALA A 372 22.11 -31.42 5.38
N GLY A 373 21.74 -32.60 4.85
CA GLY A 373 22.34 -33.18 3.66
C GLY A 373 21.86 -32.55 2.35
N ILE A 374 20.64 -32.00 2.31
CA ILE A 374 20.05 -31.35 1.12
C ILE A 374 20.51 -29.87 1.03
N ALA A 375 20.93 -29.27 2.11
CA ALA A 375 21.37 -27.89 2.21
C ALA A 375 22.57 -27.58 1.28
N GLY A 376 23.48 -28.53 1.08
CA GLY A 376 24.65 -28.36 0.23
C GLY A 376 24.36 -28.38 -1.29
N SER A 377 23.25 -29.02 -1.72
CA SER A 377 22.94 -29.21 -3.15
C SER A 377 21.91 -28.21 -3.69
N PHE A 378 21.01 -27.70 -2.85
CA PHE A 378 19.88 -26.90 -3.33
C PHE A 378 19.72 -25.52 -2.67
N GLY A 379 20.52 -25.11 -1.70
CA GLY A 379 20.57 -23.78 -1.06
C GLY A 379 19.21 -23.15 -0.77
N GLY A 380 19.05 -22.35 0.27
CA GLY A 380 17.82 -21.63 0.54
C GLY A 380 17.88 -20.92 1.88
N THR A 381 17.12 -19.83 2.05
CA THR A 381 17.14 -18.99 3.26
C THR A 381 16.36 -19.59 4.43
N GLY A 382 15.43 -20.52 4.17
CA GLY A 382 14.49 -21.05 5.17
C GLY A 382 13.44 -20.03 5.62
N LEU A 383 13.31 -18.90 4.91
CA LEU A 383 12.36 -17.82 5.22
C LEU A 383 11.10 -17.86 4.36
N GLY A 384 11.20 -18.35 3.13
CA GLY A 384 10.14 -18.26 2.13
C GLY A 384 8.81 -18.89 2.59
N LEU A 385 8.82 -20.12 3.14
CA LEU A 385 7.60 -20.79 3.62
C LEU A 385 7.03 -20.13 4.88
N ALA A 386 7.89 -19.67 5.81
CA ALA A 386 7.46 -18.94 6.99
C ALA A 386 6.77 -17.61 6.60
N LEU A 387 7.29 -16.93 5.58
CA LEU A 387 6.70 -15.70 5.04
C LEU A 387 5.36 -16.00 4.33
N CYS A 388 5.26 -17.11 3.59
CA CYS A 388 3.99 -17.56 3.00
C CYS A 388 2.94 -17.80 4.09
N GLU A 389 3.29 -18.51 5.18
CA GLU A 389 2.36 -18.74 6.29
C GLU A 389 1.90 -17.42 6.91
N ARG A 390 2.80 -16.47 7.08
CA ARG A 390 2.46 -15.18 7.68
C ARG A 390 1.53 -14.35 6.78
N ARG A 391 1.81 -14.29 5.47
CA ARG A 391 0.93 -13.63 4.49
C ARG A 391 -0.45 -14.26 4.43
N VAL A 392 -0.53 -15.60 4.42
CA VAL A 392 -1.81 -16.32 4.41
C VAL A 392 -2.61 -16.05 5.70
N ARG A 393 -1.95 -16.00 6.85
CA ARG A 393 -2.58 -15.63 8.13
C ARG A 393 -3.09 -14.19 8.15
N LEU A 394 -2.39 -13.24 7.53
CA LEU A 394 -2.87 -11.85 7.37
C LEU A 394 -4.18 -11.78 6.57
N MET A 395 -4.33 -12.67 5.59
CA MET A 395 -5.57 -12.80 4.80
C MET A 395 -6.66 -13.63 5.51
N GLY A 396 -6.44 -14.05 6.77
CA GLY A 396 -7.36 -14.89 7.54
C GLY A 396 -7.41 -16.36 7.09
N GLY A 397 -6.44 -16.81 6.29
CA GLY A 397 -6.39 -18.14 5.72
C GLY A 397 -5.48 -19.12 6.46
N ILE A 398 -5.37 -20.30 5.90
CA ILE A 398 -4.50 -21.39 6.35
C ILE A 398 -3.64 -21.91 5.18
N ILE A 399 -2.41 -22.32 5.49
CA ILE A 399 -1.49 -23.01 4.56
C ILE A 399 -1.11 -24.36 5.15
N GLY A 400 -0.90 -25.33 4.27
CA GLY A 400 -0.45 -26.65 4.68
C GLY A 400 0.21 -27.40 3.53
N VAL A 401 0.65 -28.65 3.80
CA VAL A 401 1.32 -29.51 2.83
C VAL A 401 0.90 -30.96 3.03
N ASP A 402 0.61 -31.65 1.92
CA ASP A 402 0.42 -33.08 1.84
C ASP A 402 1.59 -33.66 1.04
N SER A 403 2.42 -34.50 1.67
CA SER A 403 3.64 -35.02 1.02
C SER A 403 4.06 -36.35 1.60
N ALA A 404 4.70 -37.15 0.76
CA ALA A 404 5.40 -38.35 1.16
C ALA A 404 6.75 -38.45 0.41
N PRO A 405 7.82 -39.01 1.03
CA PRO A 405 9.11 -39.18 0.38
C PRO A 405 8.98 -39.94 -0.92
N GLY A 406 9.54 -39.39 -2.02
CA GLY A 406 9.49 -39.94 -3.35
C GLY A 406 8.17 -39.78 -4.11
N ALA A 407 7.11 -39.22 -3.50
CA ALA A 407 5.81 -39.01 -4.14
C ALA A 407 5.55 -37.54 -4.52
N GLY A 408 6.50 -36.64 -4.26
CA GLY A 408 6.36 -35.19 -4.40
C GLY A 408 5.61 -34.54 -3.25
N ALA A 409 5.29 -33.28 -3.39
CA ALA A 409 4.53 -32.50 -2.41
C ALA A 409 3.38 -31.75 -3.06
N THR A 410 2.32 -31.53 -2.26
CA THR A 410 1.17 -30.67 -2.61
C THR A 410 1.00 -29.65 -1.50
N PHE A 411 1.46 -28.43 -1.74
CA PHE A 411 1.18 -27.29 -0.86
C PHE A 411 -0.19 -26.75 -1.17
N PHE A 412 -0.97 -26.43 -0.13
CA PHE A 412 -2.29 -25.84 -0.29
C PHE A 412 -2.47 -24.60 0.58
N VAL A 413 -3.23 -23.64 0.08
CA VAL A 413 -3.64 -22.42 0.75
C VAL A 413 -5.15 -22.32 0.67
N CYS A 414 -5.80 -22.10 1.82
CA CYS A 414 -7.25 -21.86 1.88
C CYS A 414 -7.49 -20.47 2.45
N VAL A 415 -8.24 -19.63 1.71
CA VAL A 415 -8.62 -18.26 2.10
C VAL A 415 -10.09 -18.02 1.82
N GLU A 416 -10.74 -17.18 2.61
CA GLU A 416 -12.08 -16.69 2.34
C GLU A 416 -12.00 -15.30 1.69
N LEU A 417 -12.58 -15.17 0.50
CA LEU A 417 -12.61 -13.93 -0.28
C LEU A 417 -14.06 -13.56 -0.58
N ASP A 418 -14.30 -12.33 -1.05
CA ASP A 418 -15.61 -11.94 -1.55
C ASP A 418 -15.65 -12.11 -3.09
N ALA A 419 -16.79 -12.57 -3.62
CA ALA A 419 -17.02 -12.55 -5.06
C ALA A 419 -17.44 -11.16 -5.51
N VAL A 420 -17.01 -10.75 -6.71
CA VAL A 420 -17.52 -9.53 -7.35
C VAL A 420 -18.97 -9.80 -7.80
N GLU A 421 -19.92 -9.01 -7.33
CA GLU A 421 -21.35 -9.14 -7.66
C GLU A 421 -21.94 -7.79 -8.09
N PRO A 422 -22.55 -7.70 -9.29
CA PRO A 422 -22.60 -8.74 -10.33
C PRO A 422 -21.24 -8.99 -10.97
N PRO A 423 -20.92 -10.23 -11.38
CA PRO A 423 -19.66 -10.52 -12.01
C PRO A 423 -19.52 -9.75 -13.33
N PRO A 424 -18.34 -9.20 -13.66
CA PRO A 424 -18.11 -8.58 -14.95
C PRO A 424 -18.41 -9.54 -16.10
N PRO A 425 -18.97 -9.07 -17.22
CA PRO A 425 -19.20 -9.92 -18.37
C PRO A 425 -17.88 -10.48 -18.89
N LEU A 426 -17.79 -11.82 -18.98
CA LEU A 426 -16.63 -12.46 -19.57
C LEU A 426 -16.50 -12.08 -21.05
N PRO A 427 -15.33 -11.63 -21.51
CA PRO A 427 -15.10 -11.37 -22.94
C PRO A 427 -15.25 -12.68 -23.73
N ARG A 428 -15.82 -12.62 -24.91
CA ARG A 428 -15.93 -13.78 -25.80
C ARG A 428 -14.53 -14.10 -26.34
N PRO A 429 -13.91 -15.23 -25.95
CA PRO A 429 -12.57 -15.53 -26.42
C PRO A 429 -12.58 -15.96 -27.89
N ALA A 430 -11.52 -15.59 -28.64
CA ALA A 430 -11.31 -16.06 -30.00
C ALA A 430 -10.71 -17.48 -29.94
N LEU A 431 -11.57 -18.50 -29.95
CA LEU A 431 -11.21 -19.90 -29.83
C LEU A 431 -11.69 -20.71 -31.02
N HIS A 432 -10.86 -21.65 -31.46
CA HIS A 432 -11.25 -22.70 -32.42
C HIS A 432 -11.46 -24.02 -31.66
N ILE A 433 -12.66 -24.57 -31.74
CA ILE A 433 -13.01 -25.84 -31.09
C ILE A 433 -12.50 -26.97 -32.00
N ALA A 434 -11.42 -27.64 -31.57
CA ALA A 434 -10.69 -28.63 -32.39
C ALA A 434 -11.32 -30.03 -32.37
N ALA A 435 -11.90 -30.44 -31.25
CA ALA A 435 -12.56 -31.74 -31.11
C ALA A 435 -13.72 -31.60 -30.10
N PRO A 436 -14.98 -31.66 -30.53
CA PRO A 436 -16.13 -31.65 -29.64
C PRO A 436 -16.39 -33.02 -29.05
N ALA A 437 -16.44 -33.16 -27.76
CA ALA A 437 -16.84 -34.38 -27.08
C ALA A 437 -18.35 -34.68 -27.34
N THR A 438 -19.17 -33.65 -27.54
CA THR A 438 -20.54 -33.77 -27.97
C THR A 438 -20.93 -32.61 -28.90
N ALA A 439 -21.71 -32.89 -29.96
CA ALA A 439 -22.19 -31.85 -30.90
C ALA A 439 -22.97 -30.73 -30.22
N ARG A 440 -23.71 -31.04 -29.15
CA ARG A 440 -24.50 -30.10 -28.37
C ARG A 440 -23.60 -29.11 -27.60
N LEU A 441 -22.56 -29.60 -26.99
CA LEU A 441 -21.59 -28.76 -26.23
C LEU A 441 -20.79 -27.85 -27.17
N ALA A 442 -20.41 -28.37 -28.35
CA ALA A 442 -19.70 -27.61 -29.37
C ALA A 442 -20.58 -26.46 -29.95
N ALA A 443 -21.87 -26.69 -30.19
CA ALA A 443 -22.75 -25.63 -30.65
C ALA A 443 -22.95 -24.52 -29.60
N ARG A 444 -23.05 -24.88 -28.32
CA ARG A 444 -23.15 -23.91 -27.21
C ARG A 444 -21.85 -23.13 -27.05
N ALA A 445 -20.70 -23.79 -27.14
CA ALA A 445 -19.39 -23.16 -27.05
C ALA A 445 -19.16 -22.19 -28.23
N ALA A 446 -19.54 -22.57 -29.46
CA ALA A 446 -19.44 -21.70 -30.64
C ALA A 446 -20.21 -20.38 -30.50
N ALA A 447 -21.35 -20.40 -29.81
CA ALA A 447 -22.17 -19.21 -29.53
C ALA A 447 -21.48 -18.24 -28.52
N LEU A 448 -20.56 -18.74 -27.71
CA LEU A 448 -19.83 -17.99 -26.68
C LEU A 448 -18.44 -17.54 -27.12
N THR A 449 -17.99 -17.93 -28.32
CA THR A 449 -16.68 -17.55 -28.89
C THR A 449 -16.83 -16.44 -29.93
N ALA A 450 -15.76 -15.68 -30.18
CA ALA A 450 -15.69 -14.65 -31.20
C ALA A 450 -14.74 -15.08 -32.33
N PRO A 451 -15.01 -14.74 -33.61
CA PRO A 451 -14.05 -14.92 -34.69
C PRO A 451 -12.85 -13.98 -34.49
N GLY A 452 -11.63 -14.47 -34.63
CA GLY A 452 -10.43 -13.66 -34.48
C GLY A 452 -9.26 -14.18 -35.32
N PRO A 453 -8.24 -13.33 -35.60
CA PRO A 453 -7.11 -13.67 -36.45
C PRO A 453 -6.15 -14.72 -35.85
N ARG A 454 -6.17 -14.95 -34.55
CA ARG A 454 -5.45 -16.05 -33.88
C ARG A 454 -6.46 -16.94 -33.19
N GLN A 455 -6.84 -18.02 -33.86
CA GLN A 455 -7.73 -19.02 -33.27
C GLN A 455 -6.90 -19.95 -32.40
N LEU A 456 -7.00 -19.76 -31.08
CA LEU A 456 -6.48 -20.72 -30.09
C LEU A 456 -7.29 -22.01 -30.19
N ARG A 457 -6.61 -23.17 -30.29
CA ARG A 457 -7.28 -24.48 -30.38
C ARG A 457 -7.63 -24.99 -28.99
N VAL A 458 -8.92 -25.21 -28.74
CA VAL A 458 -9.45 -25.85 -27.54
C VAL A 458 -10.11 -27.16 -27.91
N ALA A 459 -9.73 -28.24 -27.22
CA ALA A 459 -10.34 -29.54 -27.38
C ALA A 459 -11.24 -29.88 -26.19
N PHE A 460 -12.47 -30.34 -26.43
CA PHE A 460 -13.29 -31.00 -25.44
C PHE A 460 -13.04 -32.48 -25.48
N VAL A 461 -12.60 -33.06 -24.37
CA VAL A 461 -12.14 -34.44 -24.29
C VAL A 461 -12.97 -35.18 -23.26
N GLU A 462 -13.54 -36.33 -23.58
CA GLU A 462 -14.26 -37.17 -22.62
C GLU A 462 -13.33 -37.67 -21.52
N ALA A 463 -13.88 -37.81 -20.30
CA ALA A 463 -13.15 -38.33 -19.17
C ALA A 463 -12.49 -39.66 -19.43
N GLY A 464 -11.20 -39.78 -19.10
CA GLY A 464 -10.39 -40.98 -19.36
C GLY A 464 -9.76 -41.04 -20.75
N SER A 465 -10.02 -40.08 -21.65
CA SER A 465 -9.42 -39.99 -22.96
C SER A 465 -8.23 -39.01 -22.98
N THR A 466 -7.32 -39.17 -23.93
CA THR A 466 -6.19 -38.25 -24.11
C THR A 466 -6.53 -37.12 -25.08
N ALA A 467 -5.98 -35.93 -24.82
CA ALA A 467 -6.16 -34.79 -25.71
C ALA A 467 -5.56 -35.09 -27.11
N PRO A 468 -6.22 -34.70 -28.20
CA PRO A 468 -5.72 -34.92 -29.55
C PRO A 468 -4.44 -34.13 -29.80
N ALA A 469 -3.52 -34.71 -30.59
CA ALA A 469 -2.28 -34.07 -30.97
C ALA A 469 -2.54 -32.73 -31.68
N GLY A 470 -1.95 -31.65 -31.20
CA GLY A 470 -2.14 -30.31 -31.76
C GLY A 470 -3.29 -29.48 -31.11
N ALA A 471 -3.95 -30.00 -30.07
CA ALA A 471 -4.79 -29.18 -29.20
C ALA A 471 -3.90 -28.21 -28.39
N GLY A 472 -4.19 -26.93 -28.44
CA GLY A 472 -3.43 -25.95 -27.67
C GLY A 472 -3.72 -26.08 -26.18
N VAL A 473 -5.03 -26.26 -25.82
CA VAL A 473 -5.52 -26.46 -24.45
C VAL A 473 -6.69 -27.45 -24.48
N ALA A 474 -6.80 -28.31 -23.49
CA ALA A 474 -7.89 -29.26 -23.37
C ALA A 474 -8.79 -28.99 -22.17
N ILE A 475 -10.09 -29.23 -22.36
CA ILE A 475 -11.14 -29.21 -21.33
C ILE A 475 -11.70 -30.63 -21.21
N GLU A 476 -11.66 -31.17 -20.00
CA GLU A 476 -12.27 -32.48 -19.72
C GLU A 476 -13.79 -32.39 -19.64
N VAL A 477 -14.49 -33.35 -20.24
CA VAL A 477 -15.96 -33.45 -20.18
C VAL A 477 -16.33 -34.65 -19.34
N LEU A 478 -17.01 -34.38 -18.24
CA LEU A 478 -17.45 -35.37 -17.27
C LEU A 478 -18.92 -35.78 -17.53
N PRO A 479 -19.28 -37.03 -17.27
CA PRO A 479 -20.67 -37.50 -17.41
C PRO A 479 -21.63 -36.91 -16.34
N GLY A 480 -21.08 -36.28 -15.28
CA GLY A 480 -21.80 -35.67 -14.17
C GLY A 480 -21.09 -34.47 -13.60
N PRO A 481 -21.65 -33.81 -12.55
CA PRO A 481 -21.08 -32.61 -11.96
C PRO A 481 -19.70 -32.86 -11.38
N ALA A 482 -18.76 -31.93 -11.60
CA ALA A 482 -17.41 -31.97 -11.06
C ALA A 482 -17.43 -31.73 -9.53
N ALA A 483 -16.89 -32.67 -8.76
CA ALA A 483 -16.91 -32.65 -7.29
C ALA A 483 -15.60 -32.11 -6.68
N GLY A 484 -15.08 -30.98 -7.17
CA GLY A 484 -13.86 -30.38 -6.64
C GLY A 484 -12.62 -30.64 -7.50
N LEU A 485 -11.43 -30.50 -6.92
CA LEU A 485 -10.18 -30.73 -7.63
C LEU A 485 -10.03 -32.23 -7.99
N PRO A 486 -9.90 -32.56 -9.29
CA PRO A 486 -9.72 -33.94 -9.70
C PRO A 486 -8.30 -34.45 -9.36
N GLY A 487 -8.06 -35.72 -9.57
CA GLY A 487 -6.76 -36.34 -9.39
C GLY A 487 -5.65 -35.66 -10.19
N ARG A 488 -4.40 -35.83 -9.78
CA ARG A 488 -3.22 -35.17 -10.35
C ARG A 488 -3.11 -35.31 -11.85
N THR A 489 -3.30 -36.53 -12.40
CA THR A 489 -3.18 -36.81 -13.84
C THR A 489 -4.15 -35.94 -14.67
N VAL A 490 -5.38 -35.73 -14.19
CA VAL A 490 -6.35 -34.89 -14.88
C VAL A 490 -5.91 -33.42 -14.88
N ARG A 491 -5.41 -32.91 -13.74
CA ARG A 491 -4.91 -31.54 -13.62
C ARG A 491 -3.67 -31.26 -14.47
N GLU A 492 -2.92 -32.29 -14.81
CA GLU A 492 -1.74 -32.19 -15.67
C GLU A 492 -2.12 -32.12 -17.16
N LEU A 493 -3.24 -32.70 -17.55
CA LEU A 493 -3.67 -32.82 -18.95
C LEU A 493 -4.68 -31.76 -19.38
N PHE A 494 -5.47 -31.23 -18.44
CA PHE A 494 -6.62 -30.38 -18.73
C PHE A 494 -6.52 -29.04 -17.99
N ALA A 495 -7.06 -27.97 -18.60
CA ALA A 495 -7.14 -26.64 -18.00
C ALA A 495 -8.29 -26.55 -16.98
N THR A 496 -9.36 -27.27 -17.22
CA THR A 496 -10.56 -27.37 -16.38
C THR A 496 -11.37 -28.60 -16.77
N SER A 497 -12.36 -28.95 -15.94
CA SER A 497 -13.34 -30.00 -16.24
C SER A 497 -14.76 -29.45 -16.22
N LEU A 498 -15.64 -29.95 -17.07
CA LEU A 498 -17.04 -29.57 -17.22
C LEU A 498 -17.97 -30.78 -17.21
N SER A 499 -19.19 -30.62 -16.68
CA SER A 499 -20.26 -31.58 -16.92
C SER A 499 -20.82 -31.47 -18.36
N GLN A 500 -21.25 -32.58 -18.95
CA GLN A 500 -21.99 -32.55 -20.24
C GLN A 500 -23.22 -31.63 -20.20
N ASP A 501 -23.88 -31.55 -19.05
CA ASP A 501 -25.09 -30.77 -18.81
C ASP A 501 -24.82 -29.47 -18.07
N CYS A 502 -23.57 -28.94 -18.10
CA CYS A 502 -23.18 -27.70 -17.44
C CYS A 502 -24.05 -26.51 -17.85
N GLU A 503 -24.19 -25.54 -16.96
CA GLU A 503 -24.85 -24.26 -17.26
C GLU A 503 -24.04 -23.42 -18.25
N THR A 504 -24.72 -22.46 -18.92
CA THR A 504 -24.06 -21.58 -19.91
C THR A 504 -22.96 -20.73 -19.29
N GLU A 505 -23.15 -20.31 -18.05
CA GLU A 505 -22.18 -19.52 -17.31
C GLU A 505 -20.92 -20.33 -16.95
N GLU A 506 -21.09 -21.58 -16.56
CA GLU A 506 -19.99 -22.50 -16.28
C GLU A 506 -19.19 -22.79 -17.54
N LEU A 507 -19.87 -23.00 -18.68
CA LEU A 507 -19.21 -23.17 -19.99
C LEU A 507 -18.43 -21.89 -20.38
N ALA A 508 -19.01 -20.70 -20.18
CA ALA A 508 -18.31 -19.45 -20.45
C ALA A 508 -17.06 -19.27 -19.58
N ARG A 509 -17.12 -19.61 -18.29
CA ARG A 509 -15.95 -19.62 -17.41
C ARG A 509 -14.87 -20.59 -17.90
N ALA A 510 -15.23 -21.80 -18.25
CA ALA A 510 -14.27 -22.81 -18.73
C ALA A 510 -13.59 -22.38 -20.03
N LEU A 511 -14.32 -21.78 -20.97
CA LEU A 511 -13.74 -21.23 -22.19
C LEU A 511 -12.79 -20.07 -21.90
N HIS A 512 -13.13 -19.22 -20.95
CA HIS A 512 -12.25 -18.11 -20.52
C HIS A 512 -10.96 -18.63 -19.86
N ILE A 513 -11.05 -19.60 -18.95
CA ILE A 513 -9.88 -20.27 -18.33
C ILE A 513 -8.99 -20.86 -19.41
N ALA A 514 -9.56 -21.61 -20.37
CA ALA A 514 -8.80 -22.21 -21.46
C ALA A 514 -8.10 -21.14 -22.33
N ALA A 515 -8.77 -20.03 -22.62
CA ALA A 515 -8.21 -18.92 -23.38
C ALA A 515 -7.05 -18.23 -22.64
N SER A 516 -7.22 -17.96 -21.34
CA SER A 516 -6.16 -17.35 -20.51
C SER A 516 -4.92 -18.22 -20.44
N PHE A 517 -5.09 -19.53 -20.33
CA PHE A 517 -3.97 -20.47 -20.31
C PHE A 517 -3.33 -20.69 -21.68
N ALA A 518 -4.09 -20.64 -22.76
CA ALA A 518 -3.54 -20.73 -24.11
C ALA A 518 -2.73 -19.48 -24.48
N SER A 519 -3.16 -18.30 -24.08
CA SER A 519 -2.46 -17.03 -24.34
C SER A 519 -1.07 -16.98 -23.70
N GLY A 520 -0.89 -17.58 -22.52
CA GLY A 520 0.41 -17.70 -21.87
C GLY A 520 1.35 -18.75 -22.46
N SER A 521 0.88 -19.60 -23.39
CA SER A 521 1.72 -20.57 -24.15
C SER A 521 2.32 -19.99 -25.43
N ALA A 522 1.91 -18.77 -25.82
CA ALA A 522 2.57 -18.09 -26.93
C ALA A 522 4.05 -17.89 -26.57
N THR A 523 4.91 -18.39 -27.39
CA THR A 523 6.36 -18.14 -27.45
C THR A 523 6.62 -16.69 -27.04
N PRO A 524 7.64 -16.40 -26.20
CA PRO A 524 8.03 -15.02 -25.97
C PRO A 524 8.09 -14.34 -27.32
N PRO A 525 7.61 -13.10 -27.45
CA PRO A 525 7.69 -12.40 -28.70
C PRO A 525 9.11 -12.54 -29.19
N ASP A 526 9.22 -13.09 -30.41
CA ASP A 526 10.46 -13.37 -31.13
C ASP A 526 11.44 -12.21 -30.85
N GLN A 527 12.59 -12.53 -30.25
CA GLN A 527 13.65 -11.54 -29.98
C GLN A 527 14.22 -10.92 -31.26
N SER A 528 13.63 -11.28 -32.41
CA SER A 528 13.89 -10.73 -33.75
C SER A 528 13.05 -9.49 -34.10
N GLN A 529 12.25 -8.91 -33.17
CA GLN A 529 11.69 -7.58 -33.40
C GLN A 529 12.73 -6.47 -33.17
N PRO A 530 12.80 -5.49 -34.05
CA PRO A 530 14.02 -4.79 -34.39
C PRO A 530 14.63 -4.04 -33.22
N ARG A 531 15.94 -4.24 -33.01
CA ARG A 531 16.82 -3.40 -32.17
C ARG A 531 16.80 -1.93 -32.58
N ASP A 532 16.16 -1.59 -33.70
CA ASP A 532 16.15 -0.27 -34.32
C ASP A 532 15.33 0.80 -33.59
N ARG A 533 14.41 0.46 -32.67
CA ARG A 533 13.55 1.47 -32.02
C ARG A 533 14.21 2.23 -30.89
N LEU A 534 15.23 1.69 -30.26
CA LEU A 534 15.89 2.29 -29.10
C LEU A 534 17.21 2.95 -29.49
N ALA A 535 17.77 2.60 -30.66
CA ALA A 535 19.05 3.09 -31.11
C ALA A 535 19.02 4.61 -31.39
N GLY A 536 19.96 5.33 -30.80
CA GLY A 536 20.16 6.75 -31.00
C GLY A 536 19.36 7.67 -30.06
N LEU A 537 18.41 7.14 -29.24
CA LEU A 537 17.66 7.93 -28.26
C LEU A 537 18.59 8.53 -27.20
N ARG A 538 18.37 9.77 -26.84
CA ARG A 538 19.08 10.50 -25.76
C ARG A 538 18.31 10.33 -24.48
N VAL A 539 18.89 9.63 -23.51
CA VAL A 539 18.26 9.28 -22.25
C VAL A 539 18.98 9.98 -21.10
N LEU A 540 18.30 10.88 -20.42
CA LEU A 540 18.80 11.50 -19.19
C LEU A 540 18.83 10.45 -18.07
N VAL A 541 19.94 10.38 -17.33
CA VAL A 541 20.12 9.48 -16.18
C VAL A 541 20.54 10.31 -14.99
N ALA A 542 19.63 10.58 -14.07
CA ALA A 542 19.88 11.28 -12.83
C ALA A 542 19.88 10.31 -11.64
N ASP A 543 20.99 10.25 -10.92
CA ASP A 543 21.22 9.45 -9.72
C ASP A 543 22.38 10.10 -8.96
N ASP A 544 22.28 10.28 -7.66
CA ASP A 544 23.35 10.89 -6.84
C ASP A 544 24.58 9.98 -6.71
N ASN A 545 24.37 8.68 -6.84
CA ASN A 545 25.43 7.67 -6.77
C ASN A 545 26.11 7.49 -8.14
N ALA A 546 27.40 7.83 -8.23
CA ALA A 546 28.18 7.73 -9.45
C ALA A 546 28.24 6.31 -10.04
N VAL A 547 28.23 5.27 -9.18
CA VAL A 547 28.25 3.86 -9.61
C VAL A 547 26.93 3.49 -10.29
N ASN A 548 25.79 3.83 -9.67
CA ASN A 548 24.46 3.58 -10.25
C ASN A 548 24.30 4.29 -11.59
N ARG A 549 24.70 5.56 -11.64
CA ARG A 549 24.71 6.37 -12.87
C ARG A 549 25.51 5.72 -14.00
N THR A 550 26.71 5.22 -13.67
CA THR A 550 27.57 4.54 -14.62
C THR A 550 26.94 3.23 -15.11
N ILE A 551 26.39 2.41 -14.21
CA ILE A 551 25.75 1.13 -14.54
C ILE A 551 24.58 1.33 -15.49
N VAL A 552 23.64 2.23 -15.13
CA VAL A 552 22.45 2.52 -15.94
C VAL A 552 22.88 3.11 -17.30
N SER A 553 23.86 4.01 -17.33
CA SER A 553 24.38 4.56 -18.58
C SER A 553 24.95 3.47 -19.49
N ARG A 554 25.73 2.54 -18.96
CA ARG A 554 26.28 1.41 -19.73
C ARG A 554 25.21 0.45 -20.24
N MET A 555 24.15 0.19 -19.47
CA MET A 555 23.00 -0.61 -19.93
C MET A 555 22.32 0.03 -21.15
N LEU A 556 22.17 1.36 -21.14
CA LEU A 556 21.60 2.15 -22.23
C LEU A 556 22.51 2.15 -23.47
N GLU A 557 23.83 2.35 -23.29
CA GLU A 557 24.82 2.30 -24.37
C GLU A 557 24.83 0.91 -25.04
N GLY A 558 24.76 -0.17 -24.24
CA GLY A 558 24.67 -1.56 -24.73
C GLY A 558 23.41 -1.81 -25.58
N ALA A 559 22.36 -1.04 -25.38
CA ALA A 559 21.13 -1.06 -26.19
C ALA A 559 21.14 -0.04 -27.35
N GLY A 560 22.27 0.66 -27.58
CA GLY A 560 22.44 1.62 -28.68
C GLY A 560 21.89 3.01 -28.41
N MET A 561 21.54 3.35 -27.16
CA MET A 561 21.07 4.67 -26.72
C MET A 561 22.24 5.58 -26.30
N ARG A 562 21.95 6.87 -26.13
CA ARG A 562 22.94 7.88 -25.70
C ARG A 562 22.54 8.41 -24.32
N PRO A 563 23.19 7.95 -23.24
CA PRO A 563 22.92 8.45 -21.90
C PRO A 563 23.49 9.85 -21.71
N ILE A 564 22.73 10.68 -20.99
CA ILE A 564 23.14 12.02 -20.53
C ILE A 564 23.11 11.97 -19.00
N PRO A 565 24.28 11.96 -18.32
CA PRO A 565 24.30 11.84 -16.85
C PRO A 565 23.98 13.18 -16.18
N ALA A 566 23.25 13.12 -15.04
CA ALA A 566 23.04 14.22 -14.09
C ALA A 566 23.31 13.74 -12.67
N HIS A 567 23.74 14.62 -11.76
CA HIS A 567 24.19 14.28 -10.42
C HIS A 567 23.11 14.49 -9.35
N ASP A 568 22.11 15.33 -9.66
CA ASP A 568 20.99 15.69 -8.79
C ASP A 568 19.78 16.10 -9.60
N GLY A 569 18.68 16.43 -8.90
CA GLY A 569 17.42 16.84 -9.53
C GLY A 569 17.48 18.21 -10.18
N GLU A 570 18.34 19.12 -9.70
CA GLU A 570 18.48 20.46 -10.28
C GLU A 570 19.18 20.40 -11.65
N GLU A 571 20.27 19.65 -11.77
CA GLU A 571 20.94 19.38 -13.03
C GLU A 571 20.03 18.60 -14.01
N ALA A 572 19.28 17.62 -13.48
CA ALA A 572 18.29 16.88 -14.27
C ALA A 572 17.20 17.79 -14.83
N LEU A 573 16.66 18.71 -14.06
CA LEU A 573 15.65 19.67 -14.47
C LEU A 573 16.20 20.63 -15.53
N ALA A 574 17.42 21.08 -15.39
CA ALA A 574 18.10 21.92 -16.38
C ALA A 574 18.24 21.19 -17.73
N LEU A 575 18.67 19.93 -17.71
CA LEU A 575 18.82 19.11 -18.93
C LEU A 575 17.48 18.71 -19.55
N LEU A 576 16.44 18.49 -18.76
CA LEU A 576 15.07 18.25 -19.25
C LEU A 576 14.48 19.46 -19.96
N SER A 577 14.88 20.64 -19.57
CA SER A 577 14.44 21.91 -20.20
C SER A 577 15.12 22.17 -21.54
N ASP A 578 16.24 21.52 -21.81
CA ASP A 578 16.91 21.55 -23.11
C ASP A 578 16.25 20.51 -24.03
N ALA A 579 15.73 20.96 -25.22
CA ALA A 579 14.92 20.14 -26.14
C ALA A 579 15.64 18.92 -26.75
N ALA A 580 16.70 18.46 -26.09
CA ALA A 580 17.65 17.45 -26.52
C ALA A 580 17.52 16.08 -25.84
N VAL A 581 16.51 15.87 -24.95
CA VAL A 581 16.27 14.63 -24.21
C VAL A 581 15.00 13.95 -24.73
N ASP A 582 15.10 12.66 -25.09
CA ASP A 582 13.97 11.90 -25.61
C ASP A 582 13.23 11.15 -24.49
N LEU A 583 13.93 10.84 -23.37
CA LEU A 583 13.42 10.13 -22.18
C LEU A 583 14.29 10.43 -20.98
N ALA A 584 13.72 10.41 -19.76
CA ALA A 584 14.47 10.59 -18.51
C ALA A 584 14.27 9.43 -17.54
N LEU A 585 15.37 9.05 -16.88
CA LEU A 585 15.41 8.16 -15.73
C LEU A 585 15.84 8.98 -14.52
N LEU A 586 14.97 9.16 -13.53
CA LEU A 586 15.25 9.97 -12.34
C LEU A 586 15.21 9.10 -11.09
N ASP A 587 16.28 9.13 -10.30
CA ASP A 587 16.24 8.60 -8.94
C ASP A 587 15.26 9.41 -8.10
N VAL A 588 14.42 8.74 -7.35
CA VAL A 588 13.44 9.37 -6.46
C VAL A 588 14.16 10.11 -5.32
N ASN A 589 15.25 9.55 -4.78
CA ASN A 589 15.93 10.10 -3.63
C ASN A 589 17.30 10.66 -4.04
N MET A 590 17.40 11.97 -4.25
CA MET A 590 18.65 12.69 -4.54
C MET A 590 18.78 13.87 -3.58
N PRO A 591 20.02 14.29 -3.24
CA PRO A 591 20.26 15.51 -2.47
C PRO A 591 19.94 16.75 -3.30
N VAL A 592 19.74 17.88 -2.63
CA VAL A 592 19.43 19.20 -3.20
C VAL A 592 18.00 19.28 -3.71
N MET A 593 17.64 18.49 -4.72
CA MET A 593 16.30 18.35 -5.29
C MET A 593 16.04 16.88 -5.56
N ASP A 594 14.94 16.35 -5.03
CA ASP A 594 14.56 14.96 -5.27
C ASP A 594 13.96 14.76 -6.68
N GLY A 595 13.92 13.49 -7.15
CA GLY A 595 13.45 13.22 -8.50
C GLY A 595 11.96 13.47 -8.69
N ILE A 596 11.17 13.41 -7.62
CA ILE A 596 9.73 13.73 -7.65
C ILE A 596 9.57 15.24 -7.81
N GLU A 597 10.28 16.03 -7.02
CA GLU A 597 10.30 17.50 -7.13
C GLU A 597 10.76 17.93 -8.52
N ALA A 598 11.84 17.34 -9.05
CA ALA A 598 12.33 17.62 -10.39
C ALA A 598 11.28 17.33 -11.47
N ALA A 599 10.54 16.22 -11.35
CA ALA A 599 9.47 15.87 -12.27
C ALA A 599 8.27 16.82 -12.16
N GLU A 600 7.86 17.19 -10.94
CA GLU A 600 6.78 18.15 -10.70
C GLU A 600 7.12 19.50 -11.30
N PHE A 601 8.32 20.05 -11.04
CA PHE A 601 8.78 21.30 -11.62
C PHE A 601 8.83 21.25 -13.16
N TYR A 602 9.32 20.14 -13.72
CA TYR A 602 9.34 19.95 -15.17
C TYR A 602 7.93 19.94 -15.77
N ARG A 603 6.95 19.27 -15.15
CA ARG A 603 5.56 19.23 -15.63
C ARG A 603 4.84 20.56 -15.49
N ILE A 604 5.11 21.31 -14.42
CA ILE A 604 4.60 22.68 -14.24
C ILE A 604 5.15 23.61 -15.30
N ALA A 605 6.41 23.45 -15.69
CA ALA A 605 7.04 24.29 -16.72
C ALA A 605 6.56 24.02 -18.16
N LEU A 606 5.81 22.94 -18.40
CA LEU A 606 5.30 22.54 -19.73
C LEU A 606 3.76 22.51 -19.78
N PRO A 607 3.10 23.63 -20.00
CA PRO A 607 1.64 23.65 -20.20
C PRO A 607 1.29 23.01 -21.56
N GLY A 608 0.60 21.85 -21.53
CA GLY A 608 0.07 21.24 -22.75
C GLY A 608 0.22 19.70 -22.86
N GLY A 609 0.63 18.99 -21.81
CA GLY A 609 0.54 17.52 -21.75
C GLY A 609 1.52 16.70 -22.61
N GLY A 610 2.48 17.34 -23.31
CA GLY A 610 3.46 16.70 -24.17
C GLY A 610 4.89 16.94 -23.71
N GLY A 611 5.32 16.32 -22.62
CA GLY A 611 6.72 16.42 -22.17
C GLY A 611 7.48 15.11 -22.36
N VAL A 612 8.79 15.16 -22.14
CA VAL A 612 9.66 13.99 -22.13
C VAL A 612 9.10 12.95 -21.16
N PRO A 613 8.95 11.67 -21.56
CA PRO A 613 8.55 10.62 -20.65
C PRO A 613 9.58 10.46 -19.52
N ILE A 614 9.10 10.35 -18.27
CA ILE A 614 9.96 10.21 -17.09
C ILE A 614 9.69 8.85 -16.45
N ILE A 615 10.75 8.08 -16.20
CA ILE A 615 10.72 6.84 -15.44
C ILE A 615 11.39 7.10 -14.10
N ALA A 616 10.68 6.80 -13.01
CA ALA A 616 11.23 6.88 -11.67
C ALA A 616 12.10 5.65 -11.35
N LEU A 617 13.25 5.86 -10.72
CA LEU A 617 14.08 4.82 -10.12
C LEU A 617 13.95 4.93 -8.60
N THR A 618 13.43 3.91 -7.92
CA THR A 618 13.21 3.98 -6.47
C THR A 618 13.80 2.79 -5.75
N ALA A 619 14.31 3.02 -4.55
CA ALA A 619 14.70 1.93 -3.64
C ALA A 619 13.50 1.29 -2.93
N ASP A 620 12.34 1.98 -2.89
CA ASP A 620 11.14 1.54 -2.18
C ASP A 620 9.94 1.44 -3.15
N ALA A 621 9.39 0.22 -3.23
CA ALA A 621 8.26 -0.14 -4.09
C ALA A 621 6.89 0.05 -3.42
N THR A 622 6.79 0.83 -2.33
CA THR A 622 5.52 1.03 -1.64
C THR A 622 4.46 1.65 -2.54
N PRO A 623 3.18 1.26 -2.40
CA PRO A 623 2.08 1.87 -3.14
C PRO A 623 2.05 3.39 -3.01
N GLN A 624 2.40 3.92 -1.84
CA GLN A 624 2.46 5.35 -1.55
C GLN A 624 3.53 6.06 -2.38
N THR A 625 4.75 5.50 -2.46
CA THR A 625 5.83 6.05 -3.28
C THR A 625 5.46 6.01 -4.76
N ARG A 626 4.88 4.90 -5.21
CA ARG A 626 4.41 4.76 -6.60
C ARG A 626 3.33 5.78 -6.94
N GLU A 627 2.36 5.99 -6.05
CA GLU A 627 1.29 6.97 -6.24
C GLU A 627 1.84 8.41 -6.28
N ARG A 628 2.82 8.74 -5.43
CA ARG A 628 3.51 10.03 -5.47
C ARG A 628 4.21 10.24 -6.81
N CYS A 629 4.98 9.27 -7.31
CA CYS A 629 5.64 9.36 -8.62
C CYS A 629 4.64 9.57 -9.77
N LEU A 630 3.52 8.82 -9.76
CA LEU A 630 2.49 8.97 -10.80
C LEU A 630 1.80 10.34 -10.73
N ARG A 631 1.51 10.87 -9.54
CA ARG A 631 0.96 12.22 -9.35
C ARG A 631 1.91 13.32 -9.83
N ALA A 632 3.21 13.12 -9.64
CA ALA A 632 4.25 14.01 -10.17
C ALA A 632 4.40 13.96 -11.71
N GLY A 633 3.57 13.16 -12.38
CA GLY A 633 3.60 13.02 -13.85
C GLY A 633 4.68 12.09 -14.38
N MET A 634 5.25 11.21 -13.56
CA MET A 634 6.14 10.16 -14.03
C MET A 634 5.34 9.00 -14.63
N SER A 635 5.84 8.39 -15.70
CA SER A 635 5.11 7.41 -16.51
C SER A 635 5.18 5.99 -15.94
N VAL A 636 6.33 5.60 -15.39
CA VAL A 636 6.62 4.26 -14.84
C VAL A 636 7.55 4.40 -13.65
N CYS A 637 7.43 3.47 -12.70
CA CYS A 637 8.32 3.38 -11.55
C CYS A 637 9.06 2.04 -11.59
N LEU A 638 10.39 2.08 -11.60
CA LEU A 638 11.29 0.93 -11.53
C LEU A 638 11.94 0.85 -10.15
N VAL A 639 12.02 -0.36 -9.63
CA VAL A 639 12.63 -0.62 -8.33
C VAL A 639 14.11 -0.92 -8.50
N LYS A 640 14.96 -0.26 -7.74
CA LYS A 640 16.39 -0.57 -7.68
C LYS A 640 16.63 -1.86 -6.88
N PRO A 641 17.51 -2.77 -7.34
CA PRO A 641 18.42 -2.66 -8.47
C PRO A 641 17.70 -2.82 -9.81
N VAL A 642 18.01 -1.94 -10.77
CA VAL A 642 17.44 -1.96 -12.11
C VAL A 642 18.17 -3.05 -12.92
N ARG A 643 17.41 -4.02 -13.46
CA ARG A 643 17.97 -5.03 -14.38
C ARG A 643 17.82 -4.54 -15.82
N THR A 644 18.77 -4.91 -16.67
CA THR A 644 18.76 -4.52 -18.10
C THR A 644 17.43 -4.89 -18.79
N ALA A 645 16.88 -6.08 -18.50
CA ALA A 645 15.62 -6.52 -19.08
C ALA A 645 14.44 -5.64 -18.63
N ASP A 646 14.34 -5.34 -17.34
CA ASP A 646 13.26 -4.53 -16.76
C ASP A 646 13.33 -3.09 -17.28
N LEU A 647 14.56 -2.54 -17.40
CA LEU A 647 14.80 -1.22 -17.95
C LEU A 647 14.32 -1.13 -19.40
N LEU A 648 14.74 -2.07 -20.25
CA LEU A 648 14.37 -2.09 -21.67
C LEU A 648 12.87 -2.30 -21.88
N ASP A 649 12.22 -3.09 -21.02
CA ASP A 649 10.76 -3.28 -21.06
C ASP A 649 10.00 -2.03 -20.64
N ALA A 650 10.48 -1.32 -19.61
CA ALA A 650 9.89 -0.03 -19.20
C ALA A 650 10.04 1.02 -20.30
N LEU A 651 11.22 1.11 -20.92
CA LEU A 651 11.49 2.01 -22.04
C LEU A 651 10.54 1.76 -23.22
N ARG A 652 10.33 0.47 -23.59
CA ARG A 652 9.40 0.10 -24.67
C ARG A 652 7.94 0.44 -24.37
N LYS A 653 7.52 0.37 -23.11
CA LYS A 653 6.14 0.71 -22.70
C LYS A 653 5.85 2.21 -22.74
N VAL A 654 6.87 3.02 -22.49
CA VAL A 654 6.73 4.46 -22.35
C VAL A 654 6.90 5.19 -23.68
N LEU A 655 7.61 4.60 -24.63
CA LEU A 655 7.77 5.16 -25.98
C LEU A 655 6.49 4.94 -26.81
N PRO A 656 5.88 5.99 -27.38
CA PRO A 656 4.67 5.85 -28.19
C PRO A 656 4.90 4.95 -29.41
N ALA A 657 3.86 4.17 -29.76
CA ALA A 657 3.86 3.43 -31.04
C ALA A 657 4.05 4.42 -32.20
N PRO A 658 4.83 4.08 -33.26
CA PRO A 658 4.99 4.96 -34.39
C PRO A 658 3.62 5.28 -34.99
N PRO A 659 3.30 6.53 -35.26
CA PRO A 659 2.13 6.85 -36.05
C PRO A 659 2.30 6.20 -37.44
N ALA A 660 1.28 5.48 -37.89
CA ALA A 660 1.18 5.04 -39.27
C ALA A 660 1.40 6.28 -40.13
N ALA A 661 2.29 6.14 -41.11
CA ALA A 661 2.72 7.23 -41.99
C ALA A 661 1.55 8.08 -42.46
N ALA A 662 1.50 9.31 -42.02
CA ALA A 662 0.66 10.35 -42.53
C ALA A 662 1.56 11.51 -42.97
N PRO A 663 1.20 12.24 -44.08
CA PRO A 663 2.14 12.99 -44.85
C PRO A 663 2.63 14.27 -44.15
N ALA A 664 3.85 14.60 -44.50
CA ALA A 664 4.52 15.84 -44.11
C ALA A 664 3.70 17.09 -44.37
N SER A 665 3.88 18.03 -43.52
CA SER A 665 3.60 19.46 -43.58
C SER A 665 2.46 19.96 -42.71
N ARG A 666 2.91 20.65 -41.64
CA ARG A 666 2.47 22.04 -41.38
C ARG A 666 3.38 22.68 -40.35
N ARG A 667 4.17 23.62 -40.76
CA ARG A 667 4.79 24.64 -39.92
C ARG A 667 3.72 25.22 -39.00
N PRO A 668 4.03 25.44 -37.71
CA PRO A 668 3.13 26.19 -36.86
C PRO A 668 3.01 27.61 -37.36
N ALA A 669 1.80 28.08 -37.45
CA ALA A 669 1.46 29.47 -37.70
C ALA A 669 1.99 30.35 -36.57
N ALA A 670 2.35 31.60 -36.96
CA ALA A 670 2.87 32.62 -36.06
C ALA A 670 2.02 32.79 -34.78
N ALA A 671 2.73 32.92 -33.65
CA ALA A 671 2.14 33.22 -32.36
C ALA A 671 1.40 34.58 -32.38
N PRO A 672 0.31 34.72 -31.61
CA PRO A 672 -0.33 36.01 -31.42
C PRO A 672 0.54 36.95 -30.59
N PRO A 673 0.34 38.29 -30.64
CA PRO A 673 1.22 39.28 -30.04
C PRO A 673 1.35 39.11 -28.52
N ALA A 674 2.56 39.25 -28.05
CA ALA A 674 2.99 38.98 -26.68
C ALA A 674 2.32 39.92 -25.67
N GLY A 675 1.48 39.35 -24.77
CA GLY A 675 1.13 40.00 -23.53
C GLY A 675 2.28 39.93 -22.51
N VAL A 676 2.34 40.86 -21.55
CA VAL A 676 3.35 40.91 -20.47
C VAL A 676 3.25 39.66 -19.59
N LEU A 677 2.02 39.20 -19.36
CA LEU A 677 1.68 38.02 -18.56
C LEU A 677 1.03 36.93 -19.42
N ASP A 678 1.24 35.68 -19.03
CA ASP A 678 0.50 34.54 -19.54
C ASP A 678 -0.72 34.30 -18.63
N LEU A 679 -1.87 34.78 -19.09
CA LEU A 679 -3.12 34.72 -18.37
C LEU A 679 -3.62 33.27 -18.19
N ASN A 680 -3.19 32.32 -19.03
CA ASN A 680 -3.57 30.93 -18.89
C ASN A 680 -2.87 30.31 -17.65
N THR A 681 -1.57 30.58 -17.50
CA THR A 681 -0.82 30.15 -16.30
C THR A 681 -1.44 30.72 -15.02
N LEU A 682 -1.83 32.00 -15.01
CA LEU A 682 -2.48 32.61 -13.84
C LEU A 682 -3.89 32.06 -13.59
N ALA A 683 -4.64 31.71 -14.62
CA ALA A 683 -5.94 31.06 -14.48
C ALA A 683 -5.82 29.61 -13.94
N ASP A 684 -4.83 28.85 -14.38
CA ASP A 684 -4.53 27.51 -13.88
C ASP A 684 -4.12 27.56 -12.40
N LEU A 685 -3.28 28.49 -12.00
CA LEU A 685 -2.89 28.73 -10.61
C LEU A 685 -4.10 29.14 -9.74
N HIS A 686 -5.02 29.94 -10.28
CA HIS A 686 -6.27 30.30 -9.62
C HIS A 686 -7.17 29.06 -9.44
N GLY A 687 -7.23 28.16 -10.41
CA GLY A 687 -7.96 26.88 -10.35
C GLY A 687 -7.43 25.93 -9.27
N LEU A 688 -6.11 25.97 -9.00
CA LEU A 688 -5.45 25.11 -8.01
C LEU A 688 -5.66 25.54 -6.56
N GLY A 689 -5.67 26.85 -6.25
CA GLY A 689 -5.70 27.33 -4.86
C GLY A 689 -6.47 28.63 -4.65
N GLY A 690 -7.20 29.15 -5.62
CA GLY A 690 -8.00 30.37 -5.53
C GLY A 690 -7.17 31.65 -5.49
N ALA A 691 -7.85 32.80 -5.34
CA ALA A 691 -7.23 34.13 -5.35
C ALA A 691 -6.18 34.35 -4.24
N GLY A 692 -6.36 33.68 -3.08
CA GLY A 692 -5.43 33.76 -1.95
C GLY A 692 -4.08 33.10 -2.26
N PHE A 693 -4.11 31.97 -2.93
CA PHE A 693 -2.92 31.23 -3.35
C PHE A 693 -2.12 32.00 -4.43
N VAL A 694 -2.81 32.54 -5.44
CA VAL A 694 -2.15 33.36 -6.50
C VAL A 694 -1.50 34.61 -5.87
N ARG A 695 -2.16 35.24 -4.90
CA ARG A 695 -1.58 36.38 -4.17
C ARG A 695 -0.29 36.02 -3.44
N SER A 696 -0.29 34.90 -2.72
CA SER A 696 0.90 34.42 -2.00
C SER A 696 2.07 34.16 -2.96
N LEU A 697 1.80 33.49 -4.10
CA LEU A 697 2.79 33.24 -5.16
C LEU A 697 3.34 34.52 -5.80
N ILE A 698 2.50 35.53 -6.03
CA ILE A 698 2.95 36.82 -6.56
C ILE A 698 3.82 37.56 -5.52
N GLU A 699 3.48 37.46 -4.23
CA GLU A 699 4.27 38.05 -3.14
C GLU A 699 5.66 37.41 -3.05
N GLU A 700 5.72 36.08 -3.11
CA GLU A 700 6.97 35.30 -3.14
C GLU A 700 7.80 35.61 -4.40
N PHE A 701 7.18 35.67 -5.57
CA PHE A 701 7.81 36.13 -6.82
C PHE A 701 8.47 37.51 -6.67
N ARG A 702 7.80 38.44 -5.98
CA ARG A 702 8.34 39.79 -5.75
C ARG A 702 9.58 39.78 -4.86
N GLN A 703 9.52 38.95 -3.79
CA GLN A 703 10.59 38.86 -2.83
C GLN A 703 11.83 38.19 -3.47
N ASP A 704 11.65 37.00 -4.03
CA ASP A 704 12.72 36.21 -4.62
C ASP A 704 13.26 36.85 -5.91
N GLY A 705 12.38 37.33 -6.77
CA GLY A 705 12.76 38.01 -8.00
C GLY A 705 13.57 39.27 -7.75
N SER A 706 13.23 40.06 -6.74
CA SER A 706 14.01 41.25 -6.36
C SER A 706 15.41 40.89 -5.85
N ALA A 707 15.54 39.80 -5.10
CA ALA A 707 16.83 39.32 -4.63
C ALA A 707 17.71 38.83 -5.78
N VAL A 708 17.16 38.07 -6.73
CA VAL A 708 17.86 37.61 -7.92
C VAL A 708 18.23 38.77 -8.84
N LEU A 709 17.38 39.79 -8.95
CA LEU A 709 17.63 40.99 -9.73
C LEU A 709 18.85 41.78 -9.18
N ALA A 710 18.96 41.87 -7.85
CA ALA A 710 20.13 42.50 -7.22
C ALA A 710 21.42 41.71 -7.52
N GLN A 711 21.37 40.36 -7.43
CA GLN A 711 22.50 39.50 -7.74
C GLN A 711 22.91 39.53 -9.24
N LEU A 712 21.92 39.61 -10.15
CA LEU A 712 22.19 39.85 -11.58
C LEU A 712 22.87 41.19 -11.83
N THR A 713 22.41 42.23 -11.12
CA THR A 713 23.02 43.56 -11.23
C THR A 713 24.49 43.55 -10.74
N GLU A 714 24.74 42.88 -9.62
CA GLU A 714 26.08 42.71 -9.08
C GLU A 714 27.00 41.91 -10.02
N ALA A 715 26.55 40.74 -10.47
CA ALA A 715 27.28 39.92 -11.44
C ALA A 715 27.58 40.66 -12.77
N CYS A 716 26.66 41.52 -13.22
CA CYS A 716 26.82 42.32 -14.42
C CYS A 716 27.86 43.42 -14.21
N LEU A 717 27.89 44.07 -13.04
CA LEU A 717 28.86 45.13 -12.71
C LEU A 717 30.27 44.57 -12.48
N ASP A 718 30.34 43.34 -11.91
CA ASP A 718 31.59 42.63 -11.69
C ASP A 718 32.13 41.92 -12.93
N HIS A 719 31.36 41.97 -14.04
CA HIS A 719 31.68 41.28 -15.28
C HIS A 719 31.81 39.76 -15.14
N ASP A 720 31.18 39.16 -14.11
CA ASP A 720 31.17 37.72 -13.88
C ASP A 720 30.10 37.03 -14.76
N ALA A 721 30.50 36.67 -15.96
CA ALA A 721 29.61 36.04 -16.94
C ALA A 721 29.06 34.71 -16.47
N ARG A 722 29.79 33.96 -15.65
CA ARG A 722 29.31 32.66 -15.11
C ARG A 722 28.19 32.86 -14.12
N ASN A 723 28.35 33.73 -13.16
CA ASN A 723 27.34 34.06 -12.16
C ASN A 723 26.14 34.73 -12.81
N PHE A 724 26.36 35.65 -13.77
CA PHE A 724 25.29 36.29 -14.53
C PHE A 724 24.39 35.27 -15.24
N ARG A 725 24.95 34.28 -15.94
CA ARG A 725 24.19 33.21 -16.63
C ARG A 725 23.39 32.39 -15.62
N THR A 726 24.00 32.01 -14.49
CA THR A 726 23.32 31.24 -13.43
C THR A 726 22.13 32.01 -12.86
N ARG A 727 22.30 33.31 -12.58
CA ARG A 727 21.22 34.16 -12.04
C ARG A 727 20.16 34.50 -13.07
N ALA A 728 20.51 34.66 -14.35
CA ALA A 728 19.55 34.80 -15.44
C ALA A 728 18.67 33.54 -15.57
N HIS A 729 19.27 32.37 -15.40
CA HIS A 729 18.52 31.10 -15.38
C HIS A 729 17.53 31.02 -14.20
N SER A 730 17.99 31.40 -13.00
CA SER A 730 17.13 31.45 -11.81
C SER A 730 15.95 32.40 -12.00
N LEU A 731 16.19 33.58 -12.58
CA LEU A 731 15.13 34.56 -12.85
C LEU A 731 14.12 34.03 -13.89
N CYS A 732 14.59 33.36 -14.95
CA CYS A 732 13.69 32.69 -15.92
C CYS A 732 12.76 31.67 -15.24
N SER A 733 13.28 30.87 -14.29
CA SER A 733 12.49 29.86 -13.57
C SER A 733 11.42 30.50 -12.68
N ILE A 734 11.79 31.52 -11.92
CA ILE A 734 10.88 32.30 -11.06
C ILE A 734 9.76 32.95 -11.89
N CYS A 735 10.10 33.51 -13.07
CA CYS A 735 9.16 34.13 -14.00
C CYS A 735 8.15 33.12 -14.57
N ALA A 736 8.60 31.88 -14.83
CA ALA A 736 7.73 30.82 -15.33
C ALA A 736 6.62 30.45 -14.34
N ASN A 737 6.94 30.45 -13.04
CA ASN A 737 6.01 30.06 -11.96
C ASN A 737 4.79 30.98 -11.82
N VAL A 738 4.94 32.27 -12.16
CA VAL A 738 3.85 33.26 -12.07
C VAL A 738 3.38 33.75 -13.44
N GLY A 739 3.79 33.09 -14.53
CA GLY A 739 3.40 33.48 -15.88
C GLY A 739 3.94 34.83 -16.33
N ALA A 740 5.06 35.33 -15.81
CA ALA A 740 5.73 36.57 -16.19
C ALA A 740 6.48 36.39 -17.53
N ARG A 741 5.71 36.27 -18.62
CA ARG A 741 6.17 35.83 -19.93
C ARG A 741 7.20 36.79 -20.56
N ALA A 742 6.93 38.08 -20.58
CA ALA A 742 7.81 39.03 -21.22
C ALA A 742 9.18 39.13 -20.53
N LEU A 743 9.22 39.12 -19.21
CA LEU A 743 10.45 39.11 -18.42
C LEU A 743 11.24 37.81 -18.60
N ARG A 744 10.54 36.65 -18.64
CA ARG A 744 11.18 35.36 -18.94
C ARG A 744 11.81 35.36 -20.33
N ASP A 745 11.08 35.83 -21.36
CA ASP A 745 11.53 35.83 -22.74
C ASP A 745 12.70 36.82 -22.95
N LEU A 746 12.78 37.87 -22.13
CA LEU A 746 13.93 38.79 -22.08
C LEU A 746 15.19 38.09 -21.52
N CYS A 747 15.04 37.33 -20.41
CA CYS A 747 16.17 36.68 -19.73
C CYS A 747 16.61 35.39 -20.41
N LEU A 748 15.77 34.77 -21.23
CA LEU A 748 16.04 33.48 -21.87
C LEU A 748 17.34 33.44 -22.69
N PRO A 749 17.67 34.47 -23.55
CA PRO A 749 18.92 34.49 -24.29
C PRO A 749 20.16 34.71 -23.40
N TRP A 750 19.99 35.24 -22.21
CA TRP A 750 21.09 35.55 -21.27
C TRP A 750 21.72 34.35 -20.62
N LYS A 751 21.09 33.19 -20.70
CA LYS A 751 21.63 31.92 -20.22
C LYS A 751 22.95 31.55 -20.93
N ASP A 752 23.10 31.94 -22.17
CA ASP A 752 24.26 31.63 -23.03
C ASP A 752 25.05 32.85 -23.47
N ILE A 753 24.85 34.01 -22.82
CA ILE A 753 25.49 35.26 -23.22
C ILE A 753 27.02 35.15 -23.19
N PRO A 754 27.73 35.48 -24.27
CA PRO A 754 29.19 35.52 -24.32
C PRO A 754 29.74 36.58 -23.35
N GLU A 755 30.89 36.33 -22.76
CA GLU A 755 31.55 37.27 -21.86
C GLU A 755 31.84 38.61 -22.52
N SER A 756 32.23 38.57 -23.80
CA SER A 756 32.46 39.76 -24.63
C SER A 756 31.20 40.63 -24.80
N THR A 757 30.05 39.99 -24.92
CA THR A 757 28.76 40.70 -25.07
C THR A 757 28.32 41.31 -23.75
N LEU A 758 28.51 40.57 -22.64
CA LEU A 758 28.20 41.08 -21.31
C LEU A 758 29.04 42.33 -21.00
N HIS A 759 30.34 42.33 -21.32
CA HIS A 759 31.20 43.49 -21.15
C HIS A 759 30.77 44.70 -22.00
N ALA A 760 30.34 44.45 -23.21
CA ALA A 760 29.98 45.55 -24.15
C ALA A 760 28.60 46.15 -23.86
N GLU A 761 27.64 45.33 -23.39
CA GLU A 761 26.21 45.70 -23.33
C GLU A 761 25.65 45.72 -21.88
N ALA A 762 26.48 45.60 -20.87
CA ALA A 762 26.09 45.49 -19.43
C ALA A 762 25.05 46.54 -19.02
N SER A 763 25.27 47.80 -19.35
CA SER A 763 24.37 48.92 -19.00
C SER A 763 23.04 48.84 -19.71
N ALA A 764 23.01 48.38 -20.96
CA ALA A 764 21.78 48.22 -21.73
C ALA A 764 20.95 47.06 -21.22
N LEU A 765 21.60 45.93 -20.91
CA LEU A 765 20.94 44.73 -20.33
C LEU A 765 20.28 45.03 -18.98
N LEU A 766 20.98 45.75 -18.08
CA LEU A 766 20.42 46.17 -16.81
C LEU A 766 19.26 47.15 -16.92
N THR A 767 19.30 48.02 -17.91
CA THR A 767 18.21 48.98 -18.17
C THR A 767 16.97 48.23 -18.65
N GLN A 768 17.12 47.36 -19.64
CA GLN A 768 16.02 46.52 -20.15
C GLN A 768 15.42 45.65 -19.07
N LEU A 769 16.27 45.06 -18.20
CA LEU A 769 15.83 44.21 -17.08
C LEU A 769 14.96 45.00 -16.10
N ARG A 770 15.37 46.18 -15.70
CA ARG A 770 14.63 47.02 -14.76
C ARG A 770 13.29 47.53 -15.34
N GLU A 771 13.31 47.90 -16.61
CA GLU A 771 12.09 48.33 -17.31
C GLU A 771 11.07 47.19 -17.38
N GLU A 772 11.50 45.99 -17.81
CA GLU A 772 10.60 44.84 -17.94
C GLU A 772 10.16 44.28 -16.59
N TRP A 773 11.03 44.33 -15.55
CA TRP A 773 10.65 44.02 -14.17
C TRP A 773 9.51 44.93 -13.71
N THR A 774 9.67 46.26 -13.87
CA THR A 774 8.65 47.22 -13.44
C THR A 774 7.32 47.01 -14.21
N ARG A 775 7.42 46.75 -15.52
CA ARG A 775 6.27 46.45 -16.36
C ARG A 775 5.53 45.18 -15.92
N THR A 776 6.28 44.16 -15.56
CA THR A 776 5.74 42.88 -15.04
C THR A 776 5.04 43.10 -13.69
N GLN A 777 5.63 43.88 -12.79
CA GLN A 777 5.03 44.21 -11.49
C GLN A 777 3.69 44.93 -11.67
N ASN A 778 3.66 45.93 -12.54
CA ASN A 778 2.43 46.69 -12.81
C ASN A 778 1.31 45.79 -13.41
N ALA A 779 1.68 44.91 -14.33
CA ALA A 779 0.72 43.97 -14.91
C ALA A 779 0.17 42.93 -13.88
N LEU A 780 1.01 42.48 -12.93
CA LEU A 780 0.56 41.61 -11.85
C LEU A 780 -0.36 42.35 -10.87
N ASP A 781 -0.08 43.64 -10.58
CA ASP A 781 -0.97 44.47 -9.76
C ASP A 781 -2.33 44.67 -10.41
N GLU A 782 -2.34 44.97 -11.74
CA GLU A 782 -3.55 45.10 -12.51
C GLU A 782 -4.39 43.80 -12.51
N TYR A 783 -3.76 42.65 -12.70
CA TYR A 783 -4.39 41.34 -12.61
C TYR A 783 -5.03 41.09 -11.23
N MET A 784 -4.30 41.36 -10.13
CA MET A 784 -4.80 41.19 -8.78
C MET A 784 -5.98 42.13 -8.44
N ASN A 785 -5.96 43.37 -9.00
CA ASN A 785 -7.06 44.31 -8.83
C ASN A 785 -8.33 43.85 -9.56
N LEU A 786 -8.21 43.31 -10.76
CA LEU A 786 -9.32 42.75 -11.54
C LEU A 786 -9.97 41.56 -10.79
N GLN A 787 -9.15 40.65 -10.25
CA GLN A 787 -9.66 39.50 -9.48
C GLN A 787 -10.36 39.90 -8.17
N ASN A 788 -9.95 40.99 -7.52
CA ASN A 788 -10.62 41.51 -6.32
C ASN A 788 -11.99 42.14 -6.65
N LEU A 789 -12.21 42.59 -7.89
CA LEU A 789 -13.51 43.13 -8.33
C LEU A 789 -14.52 42.03 -8.70
N GLU A 790 -14.04 40.87 -9.18
CA GLU A 790 -14.90 39.71 -9.50
C GLU A 790 -15.29 38.87 -8.26
N GLY A 791 -14.52 38.88 -7.19
CA GLY A 791 -14.80 38.18 -5.93
C GLY A 791 -15.72 38.93 -4.96
N GLY A 792 -16.21 40.09 -5.31
CA GLY A 792 -17.06 40.96 -4.50
C GLY A 792 -18.53 41.07 -4.95
N LEU A 793 -19.00 40.19 -5.86
CA LEU A 793 -20.40 40.10 -6.30
C LEU A 793 -21.06 38.81 -5.83
#